data_9df33f5cbc03797cd5d6f0b11b44f4a5
#
_entry.id   9df33f5cbc03797cd5d6f0b11b44f4a5
#
_cell.length_a   1.000
_cell.length_b   1.000
_cell.length_c   1.000
_cell.angle_alpha   90.00
_cell.angle_beta   90.00
_cell.angle_gamma   90.00
#
_symmetry.space_group_name_H-M   'P 1'
#
loop_
_entity.id
_entity.type
_entity.pdbx_description
1 polymer ?
#
loop_
_entity_poly.entity_id
_entity_poly.type
_entity_poly.pdbx_seq_one_letter_code
_entity_poly.pdbx_strand_id
1 'polypeptide(L)'
;MPLNLTYGDVRKLIEAEKLGWQPRPEIADHVRLPKYSMGASLEGLVPTEAAPEVDFLSLGVGTNPHLAVRRAERGLIGAESIRQVFPERLLRQLGLDDVHAAPRSEVGEQAYGPETATPPDAGTPPSAVDWRNRWGQNWITSTRDQNPCNACWAFAGTALVEAMVRIEHAMWTRLSEGDVHRGVGKTCPDLGNIGEVSNYFANNGLCDPGCWPWRTDTPPFAPTPDRNGRSVRGPAFDVVSVSNSKNWLDTVGPLITFINVYNDFSAVGSAVYRRSTDPSNALRGGHFMLVIGYSDSLGAWLCKNSWGAGWGMNGIGWIAYGNSDIDTYARYGLRNTNPDPWTKRRLHNGNLYESGNGALHRNLEVSGSNGARVQQRWREGGPPWTWSVVGSFANDAAVCPTLIGTTFNRNMEVVYTTNSGRLHHWATGGGGGGAWNDGGIFGPSGCNGVPGFVQGDYNAPGNFEVVVSVGNQLQHVWRDGGGWHNGALFGSQIARSGATLVQGTYGTPHGNLECVAVRTDGSMQHFWRNEANFSWSAGAIFGNGVSSPPVMIQGQYGMQNELGPHGNFELCVAKGGHVEHWWRWNANGDKQWRHSADFGHDIMAVAGLCEGSWGMNLEMIALRTDRMLQHYWRDGNGWHEGPVIGPA
;
A
#
# COMPACT_ATOMS: atom_id res chain seq x y z
N MET A 1 17.69 31.90 -28.32
CA MET A 1 18.14 30.48 -28.17
C MET A 1 18.49 30.25 -26.74
N PRO A 2 18.03 29.23 -26.05
CA PRO A 2 18.48 28.96 -24.70
C PRO A 2 19.97 28.68 -24.73
N LEU A 3 20.74 29.45 -23.99
CA LEU A 3 22.17 29.22 -23.80
C LEU A 3 22.36 27.83 -23.19
N ASN A 4 23.18 26.99 -23.83
CA ASN A 4 23.54 25.66 -23.30
C ASN A 4 24.61 25.84 -22.21
N LEU A 5 24.18 26.12 -20.98
CA LEU A 5 25.11 26.20 -19.84
C LEU A 5 25.80 24.86 -19.56
N THR A 6 27.02 24.94 -19.09
CA THR A 6 27.79 23.82 -18.52
C THR A 6 27.72 23.85 -16.98
N TYR A 7 28.17 22.80 -16.32
CA TYR A 7 28.33 22.80 -14.86
C TYR A 7 29.31 23.87 -14.38
N GLY A 8 30.37 24.14 -15.17
CA GLY A 8 31.32 25.24 -14.89
C GLY A 8 30.69 26.62 -14.99
N ASP A 9 29.78 26.84 -15.93
CA ASP A 9 29.04 28.11 -16.02
C ASP A 9 28.16 28.30 -14.79
N VAL A 10 27.45 27.26 -14.34
CA VAL A 10 26.64 27.34 -13.11
C VAL A 10 27.50 27.60 -11.88
N ARG A 11 28.68 26.98 -11.75
CA ARG A 11 29.60 27.26 -10.64
C ARG A 11 30.02 28.72 -10.59
N LYS A 12 30.36 29.31 -11.76
CA LYS A 12 30.70 30.75 -11.85
C LYS A 12 29.55 31.65 -11.41
N LEU A 13 28.32 31.34 -11.83
CA LEU A 13 27.13 32.11 -11.43
C LEU A 13 26.91 32.04 -9.91
N ILE A 14 26.99 30.83 -9.35
CA ILE A 14 26.83 30.60 -7.89
C ILE A 14 27.88 31.37 -7.09
N GLU A 15 29.13 31.35 -7.53
CA GLU A 15 30.24 32.04 -6.90
C GLU A 15 30.07 33.57 -6.99
N ALA A 16 29.76 34.08 -8.18
CA ALA A 16 29.56 35.52 -8.43
C ALA A 16 28.43 36.12 -7.58
N GLU A 17 27.32 35.37 -7.44
CA GLU A 17 26.15 35.83 -6.65
C GLU A 17 26.20 35.35 -5.18
N LYS A 18 27.22 34.62 -4.76
CA LYS A 18 27.37 34.06 -3.41
C LYS A 18 26.14 33.27 -2.93
N LEU A 19 25.61 32.42 -3.78
CA LEU A 19 24.36 31.70 -3.54
C LEU A 19 24.46 30.60 -2.47
N GLY A 20 25.69 30.24 -2.06
CA GLY A 20 25.93 29.33 -0.93
C GLY A 20 25.62 27.84 -1.20
N TRP A 21 25.47 27.43 -2.46
CA TRP A 21 25.32 26.02 -2.85
C TRP A 21 26.35 25.63 -3.91
N GLN A 22 26.47 24.36 -4.20
CA GLN A 22 27.30 23.86 -5.27
C GLN A 22 26.53 22.88 -6.14
N PRO A 23 26.69 22.93 -7.46
CA PRO A 23 26.20 21.90 -8.35
C PRO A 23 27.03 20.63 -8.09
N ARG A 24 26.53 19.51 -8.56
CA ARG A 24 27.14 18.19 -8.38
C ARG A 24 28.65 18.24 -8.57
N PRO A 25 29.44 18.07 -7.48
CA PRO A 25 30.88 18.31 -7.52
C PRO A 25 31.65 17.27 -8.32
N GLU A 26 31.05 16.07 -8.49
CA GLU A 26 31.62 14.95 -9.27
C GLU A 26 31.57 15.17 -10.79
N ILE A 27 30.85 16.19 -11.27
CA ILE A 27 30.70 16.47 -12.70
C ILE A 27 31.67 17.57 -13.13
N ALA A 28 32.47 17.28 -14.15
CA ALA A 28 33.46 18.22 -14.68
C ALA A 28 32.83 19.48 -15.31
N ASP A 29 33.54 20.60 -15.23
CA ASP A 29 33.08 21.93 -15.66
C ASP A 29 32.62 22.01 -17.13
N HIS A 30 33.25 21.27 -18.02
CA HIS A 30 32.93 21.28 -19.45
C HIS A 30 31.66 20.47 -19.80
N VAL A 31 31.11 19.73 -18.85
CA VAL A 31 29.91 18.92 -19.09
C VAL A 31 28.70 19.84 -19.20
N ARG A 32 27.91 19.67 -20.25
CA ARG A 32 26.67 20.41 -20.46
C ARG A 32 25.60 19.95 -19.49
N LEU A 33 24.77 20.89 -19.04
CA LEU A 33 23.61 20.56 -18.20
C LEU A 33 22.65 19.62 -18.95
N PRO A 34 22.10 18.62 -18.26
CA PRO A 34 21.08 17.77 -18.82
C PRO A 34 19.83 18.57 -19.18
N LYS A 35 19.19 18.17 -20.26
CA LYS A 35 17.91 18.77 -20.69
C LYS A 35 16.78 17.90 -20.16
N TYR A 36 16.10 18.38 -19.15
CA TYR A 36 14.90 17.73 -18.62
C TYR A 36 13.63 18.39 -19.19
N SER A 37 12.57 17.61 -19.30
CA SER A 37 11.26 18.08 -19.72
C SER A 37 10.50 18.71 -18.58
N MET A 38 9.74 19.77 -18.87
CA MET A 38 8.79 20.41 -17.96
C MET A 38 7.38 19.87 -18.24
N GLY A 39 6.35 20.53 -17.83
CA GLY A 39 5.01 20.06 -18.18
C GLY A 39 3.88 20.74 -17.42
N ALA A 40 4.18 21.66 -16.51
CA ALA A 40 3.16 22.37 -15.77
C ALA A 40 2.50 23.45 -16.64
N SER A 41 1.17 23.40 -16.73
CA SER A 41 0.35 24.52 -17.15
C SER A 41 0.15 25.49 -15.99
N LEU A 42 0.14 26.80 -16.28
CA LEU A 42 -0.26 27.82 -15.32
C LEU A 42 -1.77 27.87 -15.11
N GLU A 43 -2.53 27.27 -16.01
CA GLU A 43 -3.98 27.18 -15.92
C GLU A 43 -4.39 26.36 -14.69
N GLY A 44 -5.35 26.87 -13.92
CA GLY A 44 -5.86 26.19 -12.72
C GLY A 44 -4.95 26.28 -11.49
N LEU A 45 -3.83 27.01 -11.55
CA LEU A 45 -3.06 27.31 -10.35
C LEU A 45 -3.85 28.25 -9.44
N VAL A 46 -3.94 27.92 -8.17
CA VAL A 46 -4.62 28.71 -7.15
C VAL A 46 -3.58 29.56 -6.42
N PRO A 47 -3.68 30.88 -6.41
CA PRO A 47 -2.82 31.73 -5.56
C PRO A 47 -2.96 31.29 -4.09
N THR A 48 -1.85 31.35 -3.33
CA THR A 48 -1.85 30.83 -1.96
C THR A 48 -2.85 31.53 -1.04
N GLU A 49 -3.07 32.82 -1.25
CA GLU A 49 -4.05 33.64 -0.52
C GLU A 49 -5.51 33.32 -0.87
N ALA A 50 -5.76 32.67 -1.99
CA ALA A 50 -7.08 32.23 -2.43
C ALA A 50 -7.38 30.76 -2.07
N ALA A 51 -6.43 30.07 -1.43
CA ALA A 51 -6.64 28.69 -0.99
C ALA A 51 -7.71 28.65 0.13
N PRO A 52 -8.61 27.66 0.10
CA PRO A 52 -9.57 27.48 1.19
C PRO A 52 -8.84 27.19 2.51
N GLU A 53 -9.47 27.56 3.61
CA GLU A 53 -8.95 27.19 4.92
C GLU A 53 -9.06 25.68 5.14
N VAL A 54 -8.00 25.08 5.67
CA VAL A 54 -7.98 23.63 5.97
C VAL A 54 -8.52 23.44 7.38
N ASP A 55 -9.61 22.68 7.49
CA ASP A 55 -10.10 22.22 8.77
C ASP A 55 -9.28 21.04 9.28
N PHE A 56 -8.23 21.31 10.05
CA PHE A 56 -7.39 20.29 10.68
C PHE A 56 -8.11 19.52 11.79
N LEU A 57 -9.18 20.05 12.37
CA LEU A 57 -9.97 19.34 13.40
C LEU A 57 -10.81 18.21 12.81
N SER A 58 -11.10 18.25 11.52
CA SER A 58 -11.82 17.18 10.81
C SER A 58 -10.95 15.95 10.45
N LEU A 59 -9.64 15.98 10.73
CA LEU A 59 -8.73 14.91 10.31
C LEU A 59 -9.02 13.55 10.96
N GLY A 60 -9.63 13.54 12.15
CA GLY A 60 -9.89 12.31 12.88
C GLY A 60 -8.61 11.57 13.31
N VAL A 61 -8.79 10.38 13.87
CA VAL A 61 -7.66 9.56 14.36
C VAL A 61 -6.87 8.94 13.20
N GLY A 62 -7.55 8.44 12.18
CA GLY A 62 -6.92 7.72 11.05
C GLY A 62 -6.39 6.34 11.43
N THR A 63 -5.68 5.71 10.51
CA THR A 63 -5.13 4.34 10.67
C THR A 63 -3.64 4.32 11.04
N ASN A 64 -2.92 5.42 10.86
CA ASN A 64 -1.51 5.52 11.20
C ASN A 64 -1.35 5.99 12.66
N PRO A 65 -0.85 5.14 13.59
CA PRO A 65 -0.78 5.47 15.01
C PRO A 65 0.16 6.66 15.29
N HIS A 66 1.25 6.79 14.55
CA HIS A 66 2.16 7.92 14.71
C HIS A 66 1.49 9.26 14.34
N LEU A 67 0.71 9.28 13.25
CA LEU A 67 -0.05 10.48 12.88
C LEU A 67 -1.15 10.78 13.90
N ALA A 68 -1.84 9.77 14.40
CA ALA A 68 -2.87 9.92 15.41
C ALA A 68 -2.31 10.60 16.67
N VAL A 69 -1.20 10.08 17.18
CA VAL A 69 -0.51 10.66 18.33
C VAL A 69 -0.06 12.08 18.03
N ARG A 70 0.55 12.30 16.86
CA ARG A 70 0.98 13.64 16.47
C ARG A 70 -0.17 14.63 16.41
N ARG A 71 -1.33 14.22 15.90
CA ARG A 71 -2.56 15.04 15.89
C ARG A 71 -3.03 15.38 17.30
N ALA A 72 -2.93 14.44 18.25
CA ALA A 72 -3.28 14.71 19.64
C ALA A 72 -2.28 15.64 20.33
N GLU A 73 -0.98 15.45 20.15
CA GLU A 73 0.06 16.36 20.65
C GLU A 73 -0.16 17.80 20.16
N ARG A 74 -0.72 17.93 18.96
CA ARG A 74 -1.09 19.20 18.33
C ARG A 74 -2.48 19.72 18.77
N GLY A 75 -3.18 19.01 19.65
CA GLY A 75 -4.52 19.37 20.09
C GLY A 75 -5.63 19.24 19.03
N LEU A 76 -5.34 18.59 17.89
CA LEU A 76 -6.31 18.42 16.80
C LEU A 76 -7.34 17.32 17.08
N ILE A 77 -6.97 16.33 17.91
CA ILE A 77 -7.87 15.27 18.39
C ILE A 77 -7.64 15.02 19.88
N GLY A 78 -8.63 14.48 20.58
CA GLY A 78 -8.49 14.11 21.98
C GLY A 78 -7.62 12.86 22.17
N ALA A 79 -6.78 12.82 23.21
CA ALA A 79 -5.97 11.65 23.56
C ALA A 79 -6.84 10.40 23.81
N GLU A 80 -8.03 10.57 24.37
CA GLU A 80 -9.01 9.50 24.58
C GLU A 80 -9.46 8.87 23.27
N SER A 81 -9.63 9.67 22.22
CA SER A 81 -9.99 9.15 20.89
C SER A 81 -8.91 8.24 20.31
N ILE A 82 -7.63 8.48 20.62
CA ILE A 82 -6.54 7.58 20.21
C ILE A 82 -6.63 6.26 20.94
N ARG A 83 -6.84 6.28 22.26
CA ARG A 83 -6.96 5.06 23.09
C ARG A 83 -8.17 4.21 22.72
N GLN A 84 -9.22 4.83 22.21
CA GLN A 84 -10.39 4.11 21.66
C GLN A 84 -10.07 3.38 20.35
N VAL A 85 -9.13 3.90 19.56
CA VAL A 85 -8.77 3.38 18.24
C VAL A 85 -7.58 2.45 18.30
N PHE A 86 -6.55 2.77 19.07
CA PHE A 86 -5.34 1.97 19.17
C PHE A 86 -5.21 1.34 20.57
N PRO A 87 -4.87 0.04 20.64
CA PRO A 87 -4.60 -0.61 21.91
C PRO A 87 -3.46 0.10 22.67
N GLU A 88 -3.61 0.32 23.98
CA GLU A 88 -2.57 0.94 24.83
C GLU A 88 -1.19 0.28 24.65
N ARG A 89 -1.18 -1.01 24.43
CA ARG A 89 0.04 -1.78 24.23
C ARG A 89 0.76 -1.39 22.95
N LEU A 90 0.03 -1.15 21.85
CA LEU A 90 0.63 -0.64 20.62
C LEU A 90 1.20 0.76 20.85
N LEU A 91 0.49 1.61 21.56
CA LEU A 91 0.95 2.97 21.88
C LEU A 91 2.25 2.91 22.72
N ARG A 92 2.32 2.05 23.72
CA ARG A 92 3.55 1.83 24.51
C ARG A 92 4.74 1.38 23.66
N GLN A 93 4.53 0.45 22.74
CA GLN A 93 5.59 -0.04 21.86
C GLN A 93 6.19 1.04 20.98
N LEU A 94 5.34 1.94 20.53
CA LEU A 94 5.75 3.05 19.70
C LEU A 94 6.34 4.19 20.53
N GLY A 95 6.45 4.01 21.87
CA GLY A 95 6.87 5.08 22.79
C GLY A 95 5.85 6.21 22.88
N LEU A 96 4.57 5.88 22.68
CA LEU A 96 3.47 6.83 22.55
C LEU A 96 2.45 6.73 23.72
N ASP A 97 2.80 6.03 24.77
CA ASP A 97 1.96 5.82 25.96
C ASP A 97 1.74 7.09 26.78
N ASP A 98 2.71 8.02 26.77
CA ASP A 98 2.64 9.32 27.45
C ASP A 98 2.01 10.41 26.58
N VAL A 99 0.98 10.10 25.80
CA VAL A 99 0.24 11.12 25.06
C VAL A 99 -0.52 12.00 26.04
N HIS A 100 0.13 13.05 26.51
CA HIS A 100 -0.52 14.14 27.20
C HIS A 100 -1.25 14.99 26.14
N ALA A 101 -2.59 15.01 26.20
CA ALA A 101 -3.33 16.05 25.51
C ALA A 101 -2.77 17.40 25.99
N ALA A 102 -2.43 18.29 25.07
CA ALA A 102 -2.20 19.68 25.45
C ALA A 102 -3.40 20.09 26.34
N PRO A 103 -3.18 20.68 27.52
CA PRO A 103 -4.28 21.01 28.41
C PRO A 103 -5.27 21.87 27.63
N ARG A 104 -6.48 21.34 27.41
CA ARG A 104 -7.59 22.20 27.05
C ARG A 104 -7.64 23.24 28.17
N SER A 105 -7.43 24.51 27.83
CA SER A 105 -7.75 25.58 28.76
C SER A 105 -9.17 25.28 29.24
N GLU A 106 -9.36 25.15 30.55
CA GLU A 106 -10.67 25.01 31.17
C GLU A 106 -11.47 26.26 30.83
N VAL A 107 -12.15 26.23 29.70
CA VAL A 107 -13.23 27.17 29.42
C VAL A 107 -14.48 26.50 29.99
N GLY A 108 -14.88 27.03 31.15
CA GLY A 108 -16.07 26.62 31.85
C GLY A 108 -17.29 26.61 30.95
N GLU A 109 -18.18 25.68 31.25
CA GLU A 109 -19.54 25.65 30.71
C GLU A 109 -20.20 27.01 30.92
N GLN A 110 -20.27 27.84 29.87
CA GLN A 110 -21.20 28.96 29.78
C GLN A 110 -21.67 29.17 28.34
N ALA A 111 -22.99 28.99 28.23
CA ALA A 111 -23.95 29.58 27.30
C ALA A 111 -23.52 29.86 25.85
N TYR A 112 -24.18 29.13 24.94
CA TYR A 112 -24.21 29.38 23.51
C TYR A 112 -24.73 30.79 23.19
N GLY A 113 -23.84 31.63 22.66
CA GLY A 113 -24.17 32.81 21.86
C GLY A 113 -23.33 32.71 20.56
N PRO A 114 -23.77 33.29 19.44
CA PRO A 114 -23.05 33.21 18.18
C PRO A 114 -21.87 34.18 18.21
N GLU A 115 -20.76 33.77 18.80
CA GLU A 115 -19.48 34.44 18.65
C GLU A 115 -18.57 33.60 17.79
N THR A 116 -17.96 34.25 16.82
CA THR A 116 -16.90 33.75 15.96
C THR A 116 -15.73 33.22 16.80
N ALA A 117 -15.80 31.97 17.23
CA ALA A 117 -14.71 31.32 17.93
C ALA A 117 -13.57 31.12 16.91
N THR A 118 -12.47 31.83 17.12
CA THR A 118 -11.19 31.53 16.48
C THR A 118 -10.89 30.05 16.75
N PRO A 119 -10.61 29.23 15.72
CA PRO A 119 -10.26 27.83 15.94
C PRO A 119 -9.12 27.74 16.96
N PRO A 120 -9.13 26.80 17.91
CA PRO A 120 -8.02 26.65 18.84
C PRO A 120 -6.72 26.51 18.05
N ASP A 121 -5.71 27.26 18.44
CA ASP A 121 -4.40 27.29 17.79
C ASP A 121 -3.87 25.85 17.68
N ALA A 122 -3.76 25.35 16.46
CA ALA A 122 -3.35 23.97 16.17
C ALA A 122 -1.85 23.75 16.48
N GLY A 123 -1.34 24.33 17.55
CA GLY A 123 0.05 24.25 18.00
C GLY A 123 1.07 24.60 16.90
N THR A 124 2.32 24.77 17.23
CA THR A 124 3.38 25.08 16.25
C THR A 124 3.90 23.78 15.60
N PRO A 125 4.01 23.66 14.24
CA PRO A 125 4.66 22.53 13.61
C PRO A 125 6.13 22.42 14.02
N PRO A 126 6.74 21.23 13.97
CA PRO A 126 8.15 21.06 14.30
C PRO A 126 9.02 21.87 13.31
N SER A 127 10.26 22.14 13.70
CA SER A 127 11.21 22.89 12.85
C SER A 127 11.66 22.10 11.59
N ALA A 128 11.39 20.80 11.52
CA ALA A 128 11.70 19.97 10.38
C ALA A 128 10.79 18.73 10.30
N VAL A 129 10.50 18.32 9.06
CA VAL A 129 9.82 17.05 8.72
C VAL A 129 10.54 16.44 7.52
N ASP A 130 10.79 15.14 7.55
CA ASP A 130 11.32 14.37 6.41
C ASP A 130 10.60 13.02 6.31
N TRP A 131 9.73 12.88 5.34
CA TRP A 131 8.95 11.66 5.12
C TRP A 131 9.77 10.46 4.64
N ARG A 132 11.05 10.65 4.26
CA ARG A 132 11.96 9.54 3.93
C ARG A 132 12.43 8.78 5.16
N ASN A 133 12.40 9.43 6.32
CA ASN A 133 12.84 8.85 7.59
C ASN A 133 12.02 9.42 8.76
N ARG A 134 10.70 9.28 8.66
CA ARG A 134 9.81 9.75 9.73
C ARG A 134 9.41 8.57 10.61
N TRP A 135 9.63 8.72 11.92
CA TRP A 135 9.41 7.64 12.91
C TRP A 135 10.19 6.34 12.55
N GLY A 136 11.41 6.48 12.03
CA GLY A 136 12.25 5.35 11.64
C GLY A 136 11.80 4.62 10.37
N GLN A 137 10.83 5.15 9.63
CA GLN A 137 10.26 4.54 8.43
C GLN A 137 10.41 5.44 7.21
N ASN A 138 10.63 4.81 6.05
CA ASN A 138 10.50 5.49 4.75
C ASN A 138 9.05 5.39 4.26
N TRP A 139 8.44 6.54 3.95
CA TRP A 139 7.05 6.64 3.48
C TRP A 139 6.95 7.03 2.01
N ILE A 140 8.08 7.25 1.35
CA ILE A 140 8.15 7.81 0.00
C ILE A 140 8.64 6.76 -0.97
N THR A 141 7.90 6.57 -2.07
CA THR A 141 8.28 5.69 -3.16
C THR A 141 9.49 6.23 -3.94
N SER A 142 10.17 5.36 -4.68
CA SER A 142 11.35 5.70 -5.45
C SER A 142 11.07 6.78 -6.51
N THR A 143 12.12 7.52 -6.86
CA THR A 143 12.04 8.53 -7.92
C THR A 143 11.99 7.88 -9.28
N ARG A 144 11.15 8.41 -10.17
CA ARG A 144 10.96 7.97 -11.55
C ARG A 144 11.37 9.04 -12.54
N ASP A 145 11.41 8.69 -13.82
CA ASP A 145 11.82 9.58 -14.88
C ASP A 145 10.70 9.79 -15.90
N GLN A 146 10.24 11.05 -15.99
CA GLN A 146 9.21 11.46 -16.95
C GLN A 146 9.74 11.68 -18.37
N ASN A 147 11.08 11.83 -18.52
CA ASN A 147 11.66 12.24 -19.79
C ASN A 147 11.40 11.22 -20.93
N PRO A 148 11.19 11.69 -22.15
CA PRO A 148 11.22 13.09 -22.61
C PRO A 148 9.87 13.84 -22.54
N CYS A 149 8.86 13.35 -21.85
CA CYS A 149 7.50 13.90 -21.88
C CYS A 149 7.28 15.05 -20.90
N ASN A 150 6.37 15.96 -21.25
CA ASN A 150 5.91 17.06 -20.40
C ASN A 150 4.87 16.58 -19.38
N ALA A 151 5.21 15.61 -18.54
CA ALA A 151 4.27 14.87 -17.72
C ALA A 151 4.48 15.04 -16.19
N CYS A 152 5.20 16.08 -15.74
CA CYS A 152 5.49 16.30 -14.31
C CYS A 152 4.23 16.29 -13.42
N TRP A 153 3.13 16.80 -13.91
CA TRP A 153 1.82 16.80 -13.26
C TRP A 153 1.29 15.37 -12.98
N ALA A 154 1.42 14.46 -13.94
CA ALA A 154 1.04 13.06 -13.78
C ALA A 154 1.96 12.35 -12.78
N PHE A 155 3.27 12.59 -12.84
CA PHE A 155 4.26 12.00 -11.94
C PHE A 155 4.10 12.51 -10.51
N ALA A 156 3.89 13.82 -10.32
CA ALA A 156 3.68 14.40 -8.99
C ALA A 156 2.38 13.89 -8.36
N GLY A 157 1.28 13.82 -9.14
CA GLY A 157 0.00 13.28 -8.66
C GLY A 157 0.08 11.81 -8.28
N THR A 158 0.70 10.99 -9.13
CA THR A 158 0.90 9.56 -8.84
C THR A 158 1.76 9.37 -7.59
N ALA A 159 2.85 10.13 -7.44
CA ALA A 159 3.72 10.06 -6.27
C ALA A 159 3.01 10.47 -4.96
N LEU A 160 2.10 11.44 -5.02
CA LEU A 160 1.26 11.82 -3.88
C LEU A 160 0.35 10.66 -3.46
N VAL A 161 -0.37 10.06 -4.40
CA VAL A 161 -1.29 8.94 -4.11
C VAL A 161 -0.52 7.75 -3.52
N GLU A 162 0.63 7.37 -4.10
CA GLU A 162 1.49 6.30 -3.57
C GLU A 162 1.96 6.57 -2.14
N ALA A 163 2.42 7.79 -1.86
CA ALA A 163 2.86 8.17 -0.53
C ALA A 163 1.71 8.09 0.49
N MET A 164 0.50 8.55 0.11
CA MET A 164 -0.66 8.49 1.01
C MET A 164 -1.16 7.07 1.24
N VAL A 165 -1.12 6.18 0.24
CA VAL A 165 -1.39 4.74 0.45
C VAL A 165 -0.41 4.15 1.47
N ARG A 166 0.87 4.49 1.38
CA ARG A 166 1.87 4.05 2.35
C ARG A 166 1.61 4.61 3.75
N ILE A 167 1.31 5.90 3.85
CA ILE A 167 1.08 6.59 5.14
C ILE A 167 -0.21 6.09 5.81
N GLU A 168 -1.30 5.97 5.05
CA GLU A 168 -2.62 5.62 5.61
C GLU A 168 -2.82 4.11 5.78
N HIS A 169 -2.14 3.28 4.98
CA HIS A 169 -2.43 1.84 4.90
C HIS A 169 -1.20 0.97 5.08
N ALA A 170 -0.04 1.57 5.38
CA ALA A 170 1.22 0.87 5.56
C ALA A 170 1.62 -0.03 4.36
N MET A 171 1.07 0.23 3.18
CA MET A 171 1.26 -0.58 1.97
C MET A 171 2.19 0.11 0.98
N TRP A 172 3.23 -0.60 0.54
CA TRP A 172 3.97 -0.23 -0.66
C TRP A 172 3.11 -0.52 -1.89
N THR A 173 2.77 0.53 -2.64
CA THR A 173 2.09 0.41 -3.94
C THR A 173 2.90 1.12 -5.01
N ARG A 174 2.81 0.63 -6.23
CA ARG A 174 3.32 1.29 -7.41
C ARG A 174 2.16 1.55 -8.35
N LEU A 175 1.92 2.83 -8.66
CA LEU A 175 0.85 3.27 -9.54
C LEU A 175 1.41 3.76 -10.88
N SER A 176 0.54 3.87 -11.87
CA SER A 176 0.92 4.20 -13.23
C SER A 176 0.74 5.68 -13.55
N GLU A 177 1.82 6.33 -13.88
CA GLU A 177 1.80 7.66 -14.49
C GLU A 177 1.16 7.63 -15.88
N GLY A 178 1.25 6.48 -16.56
CA GLY A 178 0.60 6.25 -17.86
C GLY A 178 -0.91 6.29 -17.77
N ASP A 179 -1.48 5.77 -16.69
CA ASP A 179 -2.91 5.80 -16.41
C ASP A 179 -3.41 7.25 -16.29
N VAL A 180 -2.76 8.07 -15.47
CA VAL A 180 -3.10 9.50 -15.35
C VAL A 180 -2.93 10.22 -16.69
N HIS A 181 -1.75 10.08 -17.27
CA HIS A 181 -1.37 10.84 -18.47
C HIS A 181 -2.30 10.58 -19.66
N ARG A 182 -2.62 9.32 -19.90
CA ARG A 182 -3.51 8.91 -20.99
C ARG A 182 -4.98 9.06 -20.64
N GLY A 183 -5.32 8.81 -19.37
CA GLY A 183 -6.69 8.92 -18.89
C GLY A 183 -7.26 10.32 -18.95
N VAL A 184 -6.44 11.36 -18.80
CA VAL A 184 -6.84 12.76 -19.05
C VAL A 184 -6.74 13.16 -20.53
N GLY A 185 -6.38 12.24 -21.44
CA GLY A 185 -6.34 12.49 -22.88
C GLY A 185 -5.12 13.27 -23.38
N LYS A 186 -4.03 13.29 -22.60
CA LYS A 186 -2.80 14.02 -22.95
C LYS A 186 -1.81 13.14 -23.73
N THR A 187 -0.95 13.81 -24.50
CA THR A 187 0.17 13.24 -25.22
C THR A 187 1.50 13.78 -24.68
N CYS A 188 2.62 13.21 -25.09
CA CYS A 188 3.94 13.53 -24.54
C CYS A 188 4.31 15.04 -24.53
N PRO A 189 4.03 15.85 -25.58
CA PRO A 189 4.31 17.28 -25.58
C PRO A 189 3.30 18.15 -24.81
N ASP A 190 2.16 17.59 -24.40
CA ASP A 190 1.09 18.38 -23.81
C ASP A 190 1.43 18.79 -22.37
N LEU A 191 1.08 20.03 -22.03
CA LEU A 191 1.12 20.52 -20.66
C LEU A 191 -0.14 20.07 -19.92
N GLY A 192 -0.02 19.87 -18.59
CA GLY A 192 -1.16 19.56 -17.74
C GLY A 192 -1.11 20.27 -16.39
N ASN A 193 -2.17 20.11 -15.62
CA ASN A 193 -2.30 20.72 -14.30
C ASN A 193 -2.80 19.71 -13.25
N ILE A 194 -2.66 20.05 -11.98
CA ILE A 194 -3.02 19.15 -10.88
C ILE A 194 -4.54 19.02 -10.72
N GLY A 195 -5.32 20.01 -11.15
CA GLY A 195 -6.78 19.90 -11.16
C GLY A 195 -7.28 18.77 -12.06
N GLU A 196 -6.66 18.58 -13.24
CA GLU A 196 -6.96 17.46 -14.14
C GLU A 196 -6.65 16.12 -13.47
N VAL A 197 -5.50 16.01 -12.80
CA VAL A 197 -5.11 14.80 -12.06
C VAL A 197 -6.08 14.51 -10.92
N SER A 198 -6.40 15.52 -10.12
CA SER A 198 -7.33 15.44 -9.00
C SER A 198 -8.71 14.95 -9.43
N ASN A 199 -9.26 15.55 -10.49
CA ASN A 199 -10.55 15.15 -11.04
C ASN A 199 -10.51 13.74 -11.63
N TYR A 200 -9.44 13.39 -12.34
CA TYR A 200 -9.27 12.05 -12.88
C TYR A 200 -9.20 11.01 -11.78
N PHE A 201 -8.38 11.24 -10.74
CA PHE A 201 -8.23 10.35 -9.60
C PHE A 201 -9.57 10.17 -8.84
N ALA A 202 -10.26 11.25 -8.53
CA ALA A 202 -11.53 11.20 -7.80
C ALA A 202 -12.61 10.38 -8.53
N ASN A 203 -12.65 10.46 -9.85
CA ASN A 203 -13.66 9.78 -10.66
C ASN A 203 -13.25 8.35 -11.07
N ASN A 204 -11.96 8.10 -11.30
CA ASN A 204 -11.48 6.87 -11.92
C ASN A 204 -10.52 6.05 -11.05
N GLY A 205 -9.89 6.67 -10.03
CA GLY A 205 -8.77 6.08 -9.32
C GLY A 205 -7.52 5.97 -10.20
N LEU A 206 -6.45 5.36 -9.67
CA LEU A 206 -5.19 5.08 -10.36
C LEU A 206 -4.84 3.61 -10.28
N CYS A 207 -4.57 2.96 -11.41
CA CYS A 207 -4.17 1.56 -11.47
C CYS A 207 -2.64 1.39 -11.45
N ASP A 208 -2.19 0.14 -11.35
CA ASP A 208 -0.78 -0.23 -11.38
C ASP A 208 -0.21 -0.24 -12.82
N PRO A 209 1.15 -0.23 -12.98
CA PRO A 209 1.78 -0.22 -14.31
C PRO A 209 1.55 -1.49 -15.15
N GLY A 210 1.21 -2.62 -14.55
CA GLY A 210 0.84 -3.83 -15.28
C GLY A 210 -0.51 -3.68 -15.98
N CYS A 211 -1.40 -2.86 -15.39
CA CYS A 211 -2.69 -2.53 -15.97
C CYS A 211 -2.59 -1.51 -17.12
N TRP A 212 -1.85 -0.45 -16.90
CA TRP A 212 -1.65 0.62 -17.91
C TRP A 212 -0.25 1.22 -17.79
N PRO A 213 0.75 0.71 -18.52
CA PRO A 213 2.13 1.13 -18.35
C PRO A 213 2.40 2.56 -18.80
N TRP A 214 3.36 3.22 -18.14
CA TRP A 214 3.96 4.45 -18.64
C TRP A 214 4.70 4.19 -19.94
N ARG A 215 4.41 4.97 -20.97
CA ARG A 215 5.10 4.93 -22.27
C ARG A 215 5.17 6.32 -22.88
N THR A 216 6.25 6.59 -23.56
CA THR A 216 6.51 7.85 -24.27
C THR A 216 6.11 7.80 -25.75
N ASP A 217 5.94 6.61 -26.31
CA ASP A 217 5.51 6.36 -27.67
C ASP A 217 3.98 6.36 -27.80
N THR A 218 3.54 6.70 -29.00
CA THR A 218 2.12 6.71 -29.35
C THR A 218 1.78 5.52 -30.25
N PRO A 219 1.23 4.45 -29.73
CA PRO A 219 -0.15 4.14 -30.07
C PRO A 219 -1.06 4.25 -28.83
N PRO A 220 -2.37 4.33 -29.02
CA PRO A 220 -3.29 4.31 -27.91
C PRO A 220 -3.20 2.96 -27.22
N PHE A 221 -2.68 2.94 -25.98
CA PHE A 221 -2.73 1.77 -25.11
C PHE A 221 -4.03 1.84 -24.32
N ALA A 222 -4.85 0.82 -24.42
CA ALA A 222 -5.97 0.64 -23.52
C ALA A 222 -5.49 0.00 -22.20
N PRO A 223 -6.09 0.34 -21.07
CA PRO A 223 -5.86 -0.40 -19.84
C PRO A 223 -6.39 -1.83 -19.97
N THR A 224 -5.95 -2.72 -19.06
CA THR A 224 -6.54 -4.05 -18.96
C THR A 224 -8.03 -3.96 -18.56
N PRO A 225 -8.88 -4.93 -18.96
CA PRO A 225 -10.32 -4.88 -18.70
C PRO A 225 -10.70 -4.78 -17.21
N ASP A 226 -9.83 -5.22 -16.32
CA ASP A 226 -9.99 -5.23 -14.86
C ASP A 226 -9.48 -3.94 -14.17
N ARG A 227 -9.15 -2.88 -14.93
CA ARG A 227 -8.62 -1.62 -14.37
C ARG A 227 -9.41 -1.11 -13.17
N ASN A 228 -10.73 -1.22 -13.21
CA ASN A 228 -11.60 -0.75 -12.12
C ASN A 228 -11.29 -1.45 -10.77
N GLY A 229 -11.00 -2.74 -10.79
CA GLY A 229 -10.60 -3.52 -9.61
C GLY A 229 -9.13 -3.33 -9.22
N ARG A 230 -8.29 -2.83 -10.12
CA ARG A 230 -6.86 -2.60 -9.92
C ARG A 230 -6.53 -1.15 -9.49
N SER A 231 -7.54 -0.31 -9.30
CA SER A 231 -7.33 1.11 -9.06
C SER A 231 -7.44 1.47 -7.58
N VAL A 232 -6.42 2.15 -7.06
CA VAL A 232 -6.51 2.91 -5.81
C VAL A 232 -7.50 4.06 -6.02
N ARG A 233 -8.39 4.29 -5.07
CA ARG A 233 -9.42 5.33 -5.11
C ARG A 233 -9.27 6.30 -3.97
N GLY A 234 -9.90 7.46 -4.10
CA GLY A 234 -9.93 8.48 -3.06
C GLY A 234 -10.74 9.70 -3.51
N PRO A 235 -10.86 10.70 -2.66
CA PRO A 235 -11.51 11.97 -3.01
C PRO A 235 -10.61 12.81 -3.92
N ALA A 236 -11.14 13.95 -4.37
CA ALA A 236 -10.35 15.00 -4.99
C ALA A 236 -9.27 15.52 -4.02
N PHE A 237 -8.18 16.05 -4.58
CA PHE A 237 -7.08 16.58 -3.79
C PHE A 237 -7.51 17.83 -3.02
N ASP A 238 -7.06 17.94 -1.78
CA ASP A 238 -7.23 19.14 -0.98
C ASP A 238 -6.31 20.26 -1.51
N VAL A 239 -6.82 21.50 -1.51
CA VAL A 239 -6.02 22.69 -1.83
C VAL A 239 -5.51 23.31 -0.53
N VAL A 240 -4.20 23.43 -0.38
CA VAL A 240 -3.54 23.81 0.87
C VAL A 240 -2.70 25.07 0.66
N SER A 241 -2.94 26.12 1.43
CA SER A 241 -2.12 27.34 1.40
C SER A 241 -0.68 27.05 1.80
N VAL A 242 0.25 27.89 1.38
CA VAL A 242 1.66 27.77 1.76
C VAL A 242 1.82 27.91 3.29
N SER A 243 1.06 28.79 3.92
CA SER A 243 1.05 28.97 5.38
C SER A 243 0.64 27.70 6.14
N ASN A 244 -0.29 26.91 5.59
CA ASN A 244 -0.74 25.65 6.16
C ASN A 244 0.14 24.43 5.77
N SER A 245 1.11 24.61 4.88
CA SER A 245 1.89 23.49 4.36
C SER A 245 2.70 22.73 5.42
N LYS A 246 3.30 23.44 6.38
CA LYS A 246 4.05 22.79 7.47
C LYS A 246 3.12 22.00 8.41
N ASN A 247 1.93 22.52 8.70
CA ASN A 247 0.91 21.82 9.47
C ASN A 247 0.46 20.55 8.74
N TRP A 248 0.23 20.64 7.44
CA TRP A 248 -0.17 19.50 6.61
C TRP A 248 0.93 18.43 6.54
N LEU A 249 2.18 18.84 6.26
CA LEU A 249 3.33 17.93 6.24
C LEU A 249 3.56 17.24 7.59
N ASP A 250 3.21 17.91 8.70
CA ASP A 250 3.33 17.35 10.03
C ASP A 250 2.19 16.38 10.39
N THR A 251 0.96 16.65 9.97
CA THR A 251 -0.24 15.96 10.48
C THR A 251 -1.01 15.14 9.45
N VAL A 252 -0.66 15.26 8.17
CA VAL A 252 -1.31 14.51 7.08
C VAL A 252 -0.29 13.78 6.21
N GLY A 253 0.53 14.52 5.44
CA GLY A 253 1.43 13.88 4.48
C GLY A 253 2.07 14.86 3.49
N PRO A 254 2.66 14.35 2.40
CA PRO A 254 3.24 15.13 1.33
C PRO A 254 2.27 16.06 0.59
N LEU A 255 2.84 17.03 -0.12
CA LEU A 255 2.10 18.04 -0.88
C LEU A 255 2.69 18.21 -2.28
N ILE A 256 1.87 18.33 -3.31
CA ILE A 256 2.34 18.75 -4.64
C ILE A 256 2.52 20.26 -4.65
N THR A 257 3.63 20.74 -5.21
CA THR A 257 3.94 22.16 -5.38
C THR A 257 4.30 22.47 -6.84
N PHE A 258 4.06 23.71 -7.24
CA PHE A 258 4.53 24.28 -8.50
C PHE A 258 5.86 25.01 -8.26
N ILE A 259 6.74 24.99 -9.26
CA ILE A 259 7.94 25.83 -9.32
C ILE A 259 8.19 26.33 -10.75
N ASN A 260 8.83 27.48 -10.88
CA ASN A 260 9.47 27.92 -12.11
C ASN A 260 10.91 27.35 -12.19
N VAL A 261 11.19 26.65 -13.27
CA VAL A 261 12.49 26.02 -13.51
C VAL A 261 13.36 26.92 -14.37
N TYR A 262 14.58 27.15 -13.91
CA TYR A 262 15.63 27.88 -14.60
C TYR A 262 16.74 26.92 -15.07
N ASN A 263 17.66 27.38 -15.92
CA ASN A 263 18.69 26.52 -16.48
C ASN A 263 19.54 25.81 -15.42
N ASP A 264 19.93 26.54 -14.34
CA ASP A 264 20.78 26.05 -13.25
C ASP A 264 20.11 24.97 -12.39
N PHE A 265 18.76 24.87 -12.41
CA PHE A 265 18.01 23.83 -11.69
C PHE A 265 18.38 22.40 -12.11
N SER A 266 18.84 22.25 -13.34
CA SER A 266 19.32 20.94 -13.84
C SER A 266 20.61 20.45 -13.15
N ALA A 267 21.34 21.35 -12.50
CA ALA A 267 22.61 21.06 -11.83
C ALA A 267 22.47 20.81 -10.31
N VAL A 268 21.24 20.81 -9.77
CA VAL A 268 20.98 20.64 -8.34
C VAL A 268 21.64 19.35 -7.82
N GLY A 269 22.35 19.48 -6.71
CA GLY A 269 22.98 18.40 -5.95
C GLY A 269 22.36 18.20 -4.58
N SER A 270 23.18 18.03 -3.54
CA SER A 270 22.73 17.81 -2.16
C SER A 270 22.50 19.08 -1.36
N ALA A 271 23.03 20.23 -1.81
CA ALA A 271 22.88 21.52 -1.15
C ALA A 271 21.52 22.17 -1.44
N VAL A 272 21.16 23.18 -0.62
CA VAL A 272 19.92 23.93 -0.82
C VAL A 272 20.01 24.78 -2.08
N TYR A 273 19.19 24.48 -3.07
CA TYR A 273 19.11 25.23 -4.32
C TYR A 273 18.57 26.65 -4.11
N ARG A 274 19.29 27.61 -4.66
CA ARG A 274 18.88 28.99 -4.84
C ARG A 274 19.22 29.40 -6.26
N ARG A 275 18.23 29.79 -7.05
CA ARG A 275 18.43 30.15 -8.44
C ARG A 275 19.33 31.39 -8.58
N SER A 276 20.17 31.40 -9.60
CA SER A 276 20.88 32.60 -10.02
C SER A 276 19.91 33.60 -10.68
N THR A 277 20.09 34.88 -10.38
CA THR A 277 19.35 36.00 -11.00
C THR A 277 19.97 36.49 -12.30
N ASP A 278 21.14 35.98 -12.65
CA ASP A 278 21.84 36.34 -13.89
C ASP A 278 20.95 36.07 -15.13
N PRO A 279 20.88 37.00 -16.10
CA PRO A 279 20.06 36.86 -17.31
C PRO A 279 20.38 35.62 -18.17
N SER A 280 21.59 35.05 -18.06
CA SER A 280 21.94 33.80 -18.74
C SER A 280 21.25 32.58 -18.14
N ASN A 281 20.79 32.67 -16.89
CA ASN A 281 19.99 31.64 -16.23
C ASN A 281 18.50 31.77 -16.60
N ALA A 282 18.20 31.54 -17.87
CA ALA A 282 16.86 31.73 -18.42
C ALA A 282 15.82 30.79 -17.83
N LEU A 283 14.57 31.28 -17.72
CA LEU A 283 13.40 30.49 -17.39
C LEU A 283 13.15 29.44 -18.50
N ARG A 284 12.94 28.20 -18.10
CA ARG A 284 12.63 27.06 -18.97
C ARG A 284 11.16 26.70 -18.99
N GLY A 285 10.44 26.92 -17.91
CA GLY A 285 9.01 26.64 -17.79
C GLY A 285 8.58 26.25 -16.39
N GLY A 286 7.29 25.98 -16.25
CA GLY A 286 6.69 25.50 -15.01
C GLY A 286 6.89 24.00 -14.81
N HIS A 287 6.95 23.57 -13.53
CA HIS A 287 7.17 22.19 -13.14
C HIS A 287 6.44 21.86 -11.84
N PHE A 288 5.92 20.63 -11.74
CA PHE A 288 5.33 20.11 -10.52
C PHE A 288 6.27 19.11 -9.84
N MET A 289 6.37 19.22 -8.51
CA MET A 289 7.16 18.35 -7.65
C MET A 289 6.35 17.95 -6.43
N LEU A 290 6.78 16.90 -5.72
CA LEU A 290 6.18 16.51 -4.44
C LEU A 290 7.05 17.02 -3.28
N VAL A 291 6.52 17.93 -2.46
CA VAL A 291 7.12 18.34 -1.18
C VAL A 291 6.94 17.22 -0.18
N ILE A 292 8.04 16.64 0.26
CA ILE A 292 8.08 15.49 1.18
C ILE A 292 8.67 15.85 2.54
N GLY A 293 8.90 17.15 2.78
CA GLY A 293 9.41 17.64 4.04
C GLY A 293 9.88 19.08 3.95
N TYR A 294 10.47 19.54 5.06
CA TYR A 294 11.08 20.86 5.18
C TYR A 294 12.09 20.89 6.33
N SER A 295 12.94 21.92 6.34
CA SER A 295 13.84 22.23 7.45
C SER A 295 13.96 23.74 7.60
N ASP A 296 13.58 24.25 8.78
CA ASP A 296 13.70 25.68 9.10
C ASP A 296 15.14 26.12 9.29
N SER A 297 16.00 25.23 9.78
CA SER A 297 17.43 25.51 9.89
C SER A 297 18.12 25.65 8.53
N LEU A 298 17.61 24.96 7.49
CA LEU A 298 18.07 25.12 6.11
C LEU A 298 17.31 26.22 5.36
N GLY A 299 16.16 26.65 5.89
CA GLY A 299 15.23 27.57 5.21
C GLY A 299 14.75 26.99 3.88
N ALA A 300 14.38 25.69 3.84
CA ALA A 300 14.13 25.00 2.58
C ALA A 300 13.06 23.90 2.68
N TRP A 301 12.40 23.68 1.55
CA TRP A 301 11.52 22.54 1.27
C TRP A 301 12.33 21.37 0.73
N LEU A 302 12.00 20.16 1.15
CA LEU A 302 12.52 18.92 0.59
C LEU A 302 11.57 18.40 -0.47
N CYS A 303 12.02 18.32 -1.72
CA CYS A 303 11.18 18.02 -2.86
C CYS A 303 11.64 16.76 -3.60
N LYS A 304 10.70 15.84 -3.88
CA LYS A 304 10.89 14.71 -4.79
C LYS A 304 10.56 15.16 -6.20
N ASN A 305 11.52 14.95 -7.12
CA ASN A 305 11.41 15.27 -8.53
C ASN A 305 11.01 14.03 -9.36
N SER A 306 10.80 14.22 -10.65
CA SER A 306 10.47 13.20 -11.66
C SER A 306 11.47 13.15 -12.82
N TRP A 307 12.76 13.38 -12.53
CA TRP A 307 13.86 13.39 -13.51
C TRP A 307 14.87 12.26 -13.28
N GLY A 308 14.41 11.14 -12.71
CA GLY A 308 15.24 10.01 -12.38
C GLY A 308 16.18 10.25 -11.18
N ALA A 309 16.86 9.20 -10.78
CA ALA A 309 17.81 9.22 -9.65
C ALA A 309 19.07 10.05 -9.94
N GLY A 310 19.32 10.39 -11.20
CA GLY A 310 20.46 11.21 -11.62
C GLY A 310 20.38 12.68 -11.25
N TRP A 311 19.24 13.19 -10.81
CA TRP A 311 19.06 14.57 -10.36
C TRP A 311 19.09 14.65 -8.82
N GLY A 312 19.70 15.70 -8.27
CA GLY A 312 19.75 15.92 -6.83
C GLY A 312 20.37 14.75 -6.04
N MET A 313 19.78 14.45 -4.89
CA MET A 313 20.09 13.30 -4.03
C MET A 313 19.16 12.13 -4.40
N ASN A 314 19.50 11.34 -5.40
CA ASN A 314 18.65 10.25 -5.91
C ASN A 314 17.23 10.73 -6.31
N GLY A 315 17.16 11.85 -7.01
CA GLY A 315 15.91 12.45 -7.49
C GLY A 315 15.20 13.35 -6.47
N ILE A 316 15.84 13.68 -5.37
CA ILE A 316 15.31 14.54 -4.31
C ILE A 316 16.25 15.73 -4.12
N GLY A 317 15.71 16.91 -3.83
CA GLY A 317 16.50 18.12 -3.63
C GLY A 317 15.90 19.08 -2.61
N TRP A 318 16.76 19.88 -1.98
CA TRP A 318 16.36 20.99 -1.12
C TRP A 318 16.19 22.25 -1.97
N ILE A 319 15.06 22.94 -1.83
CA ILE A 319 14.74 24.19 -2.52
C ILE A 319 14.44 25.27 -1.47
N ALA A 320 15.18 26.38 -1.50
CA ALA A 320 15.01 27.45 -0.54
C ALA A 320 13.57 28.00 -0.55
N TYR A 321 13.07 28.38 0.63
CA TYR A 321 11.78 29.04 0.76
C TYR A 321 11.72 30.30 -0.12
N GLY A 322 10.58 30.53 -0.76
CA GLY A 322 10.34 31.66 -1.66
C GLY A 322 11.12 31.64 -2.97
N ASN A 323 12.00 30.67 -3.19
CA ASN A 323 12.83 30.61 -4.38
C ASN A 323 12.06 29.97 -5.56
N SER A 324 12.30 30.45 -6.78
CA SER A 324 11.69 29.88 -8.01
C SER A 324 10.16 29.76 -7.96
N ASP A 325 9.52 30.70 -7.27
CA ASP A 325 8.07 30.81 -7.08
C ASP A 325 7.43 29.61 -6.35
N ILE A 326 8.22 28.81 -5.59
CA ILE A 326 7.74 27.61 -4.88
C ILE A 326 6.67 27.92 -3.82
N ASP A 327 6.62 29.15 -3.33
CA ASP A 327 5.69 29.62 -2.30
C ASP A 327 4.65 30.63 -2.86
N THR A 328 4.48 30.71 -4.18
CA THR A 328 3.53 31.62 -4.81
C THR A 328 2.12 31.04 -4.92
N TYR A 329 2.03 29.74 -5.15
CA TYR A 329 0.74 29.07 -5.37
C TYR A 329 0.43 28.08 -4.25
N ALA A 330 -0.87 27.85 -4.03
CA ALA A 330 -1.36 26.80 -3.15
C ALA A 330 -0.83 25.43 -3.61
N ARG A 331 -0.72 24.52 -2.66
CA ARG A 331 -0.28 23.15 -2.84
C ARG A 331 -1.47 22.21 -2.85
N TYR A 332 -1.23 20.98 -3.29
CA TYR A 332 -2.28 19.98 -3.33
C TYR A 332 -1.90 18.79 -2.45
N GLY A 333 -2.80 18.42 -1.54
CA GLY A 333 -2.66 17.28 -0.63
C GLY A 333 -3.73 16.23 -0.89
N LEU A 334 -3.60 15.09 -0.22
CA LEU A 334 -4.57 14.00 -0.33
C LEU A 334 -4.74 13.33 1.04
N ARG A 335 -5.93 12.82 1.30
CA ARG A 335 -6.29 12.00 2.46
C ARG A 335 -7.42 11.05 2.10
N ASN A 336 -7.63 10.00 2.91
CA ASN A 336 -8.69 9.02 2.73
C ASN A 336 -8.57 8.21 1.42
N THR A 337 -7.37 7.71 1.14
CA THR A 337 -7.16 6.76 0.04
C THR A 337 -7.77 5.40 0.34
N ASN A 338 -8.18 4.68 -0.71
CA ASN A 338 -8.72 3.34 -0.62
C ASN A 338 -7.96 2.42 -1.59
N PRO A 339 -6.99 1.62 -1.09
CA PRO A 339 -6.22 0.69 -1.91
C PRO A 339 -7.09 -0.37 -2.57
N ASP A 340 -6.56 -0.91 -3.65
CA ASP A 340 -7.22 -1.93 -4.47
C ASP A 340 -6.90 -3.35 -4.01
N PRO A 341 -7.72 -4.36 -4.38
CA PRO A 341 -7.46 -5.76 -4.06
C PRO A 341 -6.18 -6.32 -4.70
N TRP A 342 -5.77 -5.77 -5.84
CA TRP A 342 -4.61 -6.24 -6.57
C TRP A 342 -3.30 -6.01 -5.81
N THR A 343 -3.10 -4.81 -5.26
CA THR A 343 -1.95 -4.52 -4.41
C THR A 343 -1.94 -5.40 -3.16
N LYS A 344 -3.12 -5.72 -2.61
CA LYS A 344 -3.28 -6.54 -1.41
C LYS A 344 -3.17 -8.05 -1.62
N ARG A 345 -3.25 -8.57 -2.86
CA ARG A 345 -3.46 -10.01 -3.14
C ARG A 345 -2.49 -10.97 -2.46
N ARG A 346 -1.27 -10.53 -2.13
CA ARG A 346 -0.26 -11.34 -1.43
C ARG A 346 -0.21 -11.10 0.08
N LEU A 347 -0.90 -10.07 0.57
CA LEU A 347 -0.88 -9.67 1.99
C LEU A 347 -1.92 -10.40 2.83
N HIS A 348 -2.73 -11.26 2.24
CA HIS A 348 -3.75 -12.05 2.94
C HIS A 348 -3.89 -13.45 2.35
N ASN A 349 -4.32 -14.40 3.16
CA ASN A 349 -4.59 -15.78 2.72
C ASN A 349 -5.49 -16.53 3.72
N GLY A 350 -5.96 -17.71 3.31
CA GLY A 350 -6.92 -18.48 4.09
C GLY A 350 -8.29 -17.80 4.07
N ASN A 351 -9.00 -17.80 5.17
CA ASN A 351 -10.34 -17.26 5.26
C ASN A 351 -10.42 -15.78 5.70
N LEU A 352 -9.28 -15.09 5.78
CA LEU A 352 -9.19 -13.71 6.27
C LEU A 352 -8.79 -12.75 5.15
N TYR A 353 -9.56 -11.69 4.99
CA TYR A 353 -9.32 -10.64 4.00
C TYR A 353 -9.61 -9.26 4.59
N GLU A 354 -8.70 -8.31 4.43
CA GLU A 354 -8.96 -6.91 4.73
C GLU A 354 -9.58 -6.24 3.52
N SER A 355 -10.91 -6.03 3.57
CA SER A 355 -11.68 -5.48 2.44
C SER A 355 -11.49 -3.97 2.27
N GLY A 356 -11.93 -3.42 1.14
CA GLY A 356 -12.01 -1.98 0.91
C GLY A 356 -13.32 -1.34 1.41
N ASN A 357 -14.16 -2.12 2.08
CA ASN A 357 -15.45 -1.66 2.60
C ASN A 357 -15.27 -0.98 3.96
N GLY A 358 -16.18 -0.09 4.32
CA GLY A 358 -16.13 0.71 5.55
C GLY A 358 -15.88 2.20 5.28
N ALA A 359 -16.48 3.07 6.08
CA ALA A 359 -16.49 4.51 5.84
C ALA A 359 -15.14 5.21 6.08
N LEU A 360 -14.33 4.70 6.99
CA LEU A 360 -13.04 5.30 7.38
C LEU A 360 -11.89 4.30 7.33
N HIS A 361 -12.17 3.02 7.55
CA HIS A 361 -11.16 1.98 7.69
C HIS A 361 -11.66 0.69 7.07
N ARG A 362 -10.73 -0.20 6.81
CA ARG A 362 -11.01 -1.46 6.17
C ARG A 362 -11.56 -2.45 7.14
N ASN A 363 -12.63 -3.08 6.73
CA ASN A 363 -13.18 -4.20 7.46
C ASN A 363 -12.26 -5.42 7.32
N LEU A 364 -12.15 -6.20 8.39
CA LEU A 364 -11.68 -7.57 8.28
C LEU A 364 -12.88 -8.46 7.96
N GLU A 365 -12.77 -9.19 6.85
CA GLU A 365 -13.79 -10.14 6.38
C GLU A 365 -13.32 -11.56 6.68
N VAL A 366 -14.20 -12.38 7.22
CA VAL A 366 -13.92 -13.79 7.55
C VAL A 366 -15.03 -14.68 7.02
N SER A 367 -14.66 -15.79 6.38
CA SER A 367 -15.58 -16.84 5.98
C SER A 367 -15.33 -18.10 6.81
N GLY A 368 -16.23 -18.42 7.73
CA GLY A 368 -16.20 -19.66 8.51
C GLY A 368 -17.04 -20.77 7.89
N SER A 369 -16.83 -22.02 8.33
CA SER A 369 -17.69 -23.14 7.99
C SER A 369 -17.95 -24.04 9.21
N ASN A 370 -19.20 -24.36 9.43
CA ASN A 370 -19.62 -25.30 10.48
C ASN A 370 -19.67 -26.77 10.01
N GLY A 371 -19.04 -27.09 8.86
CA GLY A 371 -19.03 -28.41 8.25
C GLY A 371 -20.14 -28.64 7.21
N ALA A 372 -20.93 -27.62 6.91
CA ALA A 372 -21.93 -27.63 5.84
C ALA A 372 -22.12 -26.23 5.24
N ARG A 373 -22.54 -25.27 6.05
CA ARG A 373 -22.78 -23.90 5.61
C ARG A 373 -21.53 -23.06 5.76
N VAL A 374 -21.28 -22.19 4.79
CA VAL A 374 -20.31 -21.11 4.87
C VAL A 374 -21.00 -19.86 5.41
N GLN A 375 -20.43 -19.25 6.43
CA GLN A 375 -20.94 -18.02 7.05
C GLN A 375 -19.91 -16.90 6.92
N GLN A 376 -20.34 -15.76 6.39
CA GLN A 376 -19.52 -14.55 6.35
C GLN A 376 -19.74 -13.72 7.63
N ARG A 377 -18.62 -13.24 8.16
CA ARG A 377 -18.56 -12.23 9.23
C ARG A 377 -17.61 -11.11 8.82
N TRP A 378 -17.78 -9.97 9.42
CA TRP A 378 -16.87 -8.87 9.26
C TRP A 378 -16.70 -8.11 10.58
N ARG A 379 -15.57 -7.46 10.71
CA ARG A 379 -15.24 -6.55 11.80
C ARG A 379 -15.04 -5.15 11.21
N GLU A 380 -15.66 -4.14 11.80
CA GLU A 380 -15.39 -2.75 11.45
C GLU A 380 -13.90 -2.43 11.60
N GLY A 381 -13.38 -1.62 10.68
CA GLY A 381 -12.03 -1.10 10.74
C GLY A 381 -11.81 -0.01 11.80
N GLY A 382 -12.76 0.19 12.71
CA GLY A 382 -12.73 1.16 13.80
C GLY A 382 -13.50 0.70 15.04
N PRO A 383 -13.40 1.45 16.15
CA PRO A 383 -14.12 1.10 17.38
C PRO A 383 -15.65 1.05 17.15
N PRO A 384 -16.34 0.15 17.83
CA PRO A 384 -15.92 -0.71 18.94
C PRO A 384 -15.31 -2.06 18.53
N TRP A 385 -14.85 -2.25 17.30
CA TRP A 385 -14.22 -3.48 16.80
C TRP A 385 -15.13 -4.71 16.87
N THR A 386 -16.41 -4.50 16.74
CA THR A 386 -17.43 -5.55 16.86
C THR A 386 -17.45 -6.42 15.62
N TRP A 387 -17.46 -7.73 15.83
CA TRP A 387 -17.69 -8.70 14.78
C TRP A 387 -19.19 -8.85 14.52
N SER A 388 -19.59 -8.74 13.26
CA SER A 388 -20.97 -8.86 12.80
C SER A 388 -21.13 -10.04 11.84
N VAL A 389 -22.27 -10.72 11.91
CA VAL A 389 -22.64 -11.77 10.95
C VAL A 389 -23.38 -11.13 9.79
N VAL A 390 -22.93 -11.40 8.57
CA VAL A 390 -23.59 -10.95 7.33
C VAL A 390 -24.69 -11.93 6.94
N GLY A 391 -24.36 -13.22 6.87
CA GLY A 391 -25.27 -14.26 6.45
C GLY A 391 -24.55 -15.57 6.18
N SER A 392 -25.33 -16.57 5.79
CA SER A 392 -24.81 -17.88 5.37
C SER A 392 -25.18 -18.15 3.92
N PHE A 393 -24.26 -18.76 3.22
CA PHE A 393 -24.45 -19.25 1.86
C PHE A 393 -23.82 -20.65 1.75
N ALA A 394 -24.08 -21.36 0.65
CA ALA A 394 -23.65 -22.74 0.46
C ALA A 394 -24.23 -23.73 1.51
N ASN A 395 -24.11 -24.99 1.29
CA ASN A 395 -24.59 -26.05 2.18
C ASN A 395 -23.83 -27.38 2.03
N ASP A 396 -22.67 -27.35 1.36
CA ASP A 396 -21.89 -28.53 0.97
C ASP A 396 -20.40 -28.43 1.36
N ALA A 397 -20.02 -27.44 2.16
CA ALA A 397 -18.62 -27.22 2.56
C ALA A 397 -18.14 -28.30 3.56
N ALA A 398 -17.05 -28.97 3.22
CA ALA A 398 -16.38 -29.93 4.11
C ALA A 398 -15.33 -29.26 5.02
N VAL A 399 -14.83 -28.08 4.63
CA VAL A 399 -13.72 -27.36 5.29
C VAL A 399 -14.00 -25.86 5.32
N CYS A 400 -13.22 -25.12 6.09
CA CYS A 400 -13.20 -23.66 5.99
C CYS A 400 -12.81 -23.22 4.57
N PRO A 401 -13.51 -22.24 3.98
CA PRO A 401 -13.15 -21.73 2.67
C PRO A 401 -11.89 -20.89 2.70
N THR A 402 -11.23 -20.73 1.55
CA THR A 402 -10.26 -19.66 1.30
C THR A 402 -10.97 -18.49 0.66
N LEU A 403 -10.78 -17.29 1.22
CA LEU A 403 -11.41 -16.04 0.83
C LEU A 403 -10.37 -15.09 0.24
N ILE A 404 -10.65 -14.54 -0.93
CA ILE A 404 -9.81 -13.52 -1.57
C ILE A 404 -10.64 -12.31 -2.02
N GLY A 405 -9.99 -11.15 -2.11
CA GLY A 405 -10.48 -10.02 -2.88
C GLY A 405 -9.90 -10.05 -4.29
N THR A 406 -10.69 -9.69 -5.29
CA THR A 406 -10.31 -9.80 -6.70
C THR A 406 -10.44 -8.49 -7.45
N THR A 407 -9.80 -8.41 -8.63
CA THR A 407 -9.95 -7.29 -9.55
C THR A 407 -11.26 -7.33 -10.32
N PHE A 408 -11.99 -8.45 -10.26
CA PHE A 408 -13.31 -8.59 -10.89
C PHE A 408 -14.34 -7.75 -10.12
N ASN A 409 -14.47 -6.50 -10.53
CA ASN A 409 -15.39 -5.53 -9.90
C ASN A 409 -15.22 -5.40 -8.38
N ARG A 410 -14.00 -5.66 -7.85
CA ARG A 410 -13.69 -5.69 -6.40
C ARG A 410 -14.53 -6.71 -5.63
N ASN A 411 -14.89 -7.81 -6.25
CA ASN A 411 -15.63 -8.87 -5.60
C ASN A 411 -14.79 -9.59 -4.54
N MET A 412 -15.47 -10.13 -3.55
CA MET A 412 -14.91 -11.21 -2.73
C MET A 412 -15.27 -12.54 -3.38
N GLU A 413 -14.31 -13.46 -3.37
CA GLU A 413 -14.44 -14.79 -3.96
C GLU A 413 -13.99 -15.83 -2.93
N VAL A 414 -14.69 -16.97 -2.87
CA VAL A 414 -14.32 -18.10 -2.01
C VAL A 414 -14.23 -19.37 -2.81
N VAL A 415 -13.28 -20.22 -2.40
CA VAL A 415 -13.19 -21.62 -2.86
C VAL A 415 -13.05 -22.53 -1.66
N TYR A 416 -13.74 -23.65 -1.65
CA TYR A 416 -13.65 -24.68 -0.62
C TYR A 416 -13.81 -26.08 -1.21
N THR A 417 -13.35 -27.08 -0.46
CA THR A 417 -13.60 -28.50 -0.78
C THR A 417 -14.98 -28.90 -0.25
N THR A 418 -15.78 -29.52 -1.11
CA THR A 418 -17.13 -29.99 -0.80
C THR A 418 -17.14 -31.35 -0.10
N ASN A 419 -18.25 -31.70 0.54
CA ASN A 419 -18.49 -33.03 1.10
C ASN A 419 -18.41 -34.15 0.07
N SER A 420 -18.57 -33.86 -1.23
CA SER A 420 -18.41 -34.82 -2.34
C SER A 420 -16.97 -34.94 -2.84
N GLY A 421 -16.00 -34.23 -2.23
CA GLY A 421 -14.59 -34.23 -2.66
C GLY A 421 -14.34 -33.53 -3.99
N ARG A 422 -15.06 -32.45 -4.26
CA ARG A 422 -14.86 -31.53 -5.38
C ARG A 422 -14.57 -30.13 -4.84
N LEU A 423 -14.17 -29.20 -5.68
CA LEU A 423 -14.06 -27.79 -5.33
C LEU A 423 -15.35 -27.05 -5.69
N HIS A 424 -15.73 -26.05 -4.88
CA HIS A 424 -16.87 -25.19 -5.14
C HIS A 424 -16.45 -23.73 -5.03
N HIS A 425 -16.86 -22.91 -5.98
CA HIS A 425 -16.57 -21.50 -6.10
C HIS A 425 -17.82 -20.65 -5.87
N TRP A 426 -17.69 -19.55 -5.13
CA TRP A 426 -18.73 -18.53 -4.94
C TRP A 426 -18.11 -17.14 -5.03
N ALA A 427 -18.90 -16.18 -5.51
CA ALA A 427 -18.48 -14.79 -5.67
C ALA A 427 -19.55 -13.80 -5.17
N THR A 428 -19.12 -12.69 -4.56
CA THR A 428 -20.03 -11.56 -4.31
C THR A 428 -20.25 -10.77 -5.60
N GLY A 429 -21.39 -10.08 -5.72
CA GLY A 429 -21.57 -9.04 -6.71
C GLY A 429 -21.29 -7.65 -6.13
N GLY A 430 -21.15 -6.63 -7.00
CA GLY A 430 -21.24 -5.22 -6.62
C GLY A 430 -20.15 -4.68 -5.68
N GLY A 431 -18.93 -5.09 -5.86
CA GLY A 431 -17.80 -4.51 -5.11
C GLY A 431 -17.61 -5.05 -3.68
N GLY A 432 -18.01 -6.32 -3.46
CA GLY A 432 -17.80 -7.02 -2.19
C GLY A 432 -18.93 -6.88 -1.16
N GLY A 433 -19.90 -6.02 -1.39
CA GLY A 433 -21.08 -5.84 -0.51
C GLY A 433 -22.36 -6.52 -0.99
N GLY A 434 -22.33 -7.23 -2.13
CA GLY A 434 -23.48 -7.89 -2.72
C GLY A 434 -23.75 -9.29 -2.18
N ALA A 435 -24.88 -9.88 -2.64
CA ALA A 435 -25.19 -11.26 -2.34
C ALA A 435 -24.15 -12.23 -2.93
N TRP A 436 -23.97 -13.36 -2.26
CA TRP A 436 -23.14 -14.46 -2.76
C TRP A 436 -23.84 -15.20 -3.90
N ASN A 437 -23.14 -15.36 -4.99
CA ASN A 437 -23.60 -16.06 -6.20
C ASN A 437 -22.80 -17.34 -6.38
N ASP A 438 -23.48 -18.41 -6.73
CA ASP A 438 -22.87 -19.71 -7.02
C ASP A 438 -22.09 -19.66 -8.33
N GLY A 439 -20.77 -19.89 -8.24
CA GLY A 439 -19.83 -19.97 -9.36
C GLY A 439 -19.60 -21.40 -9.86
N GLY A 440 -20.28 -22.40 -9.25
CA GLY A 440 -20.28 -23.78 -9.65
C GLY A 440 -19.20 -24.67 -9.05
N ILE A 441 -19.44 -25.98 -9.17
CA ILE A 441 -18.52 -27.05 -8.75
C ILE A 441 -17.52 -27.34 -9.86
N PHE A 442 -16.23 -27.49 -9.49
CA PHE A 442 -15.13 -27.69 -10.44
C PHE A 442 -14.04 -28.63 -9.89
N GLY A 443 -12.95 -28.75 -10.62
CA GLY A 443 -11.77 -29.54 -10.25
C GLY A 443 -11.98 -31.04 -10.33
N PRO A 444 -10.97 -31.87 -10.01
CA PRO A 444 -11.07 -33.33 -10.04
C PRO A 444 -11.88 -33.87 -8.86
N SER A 445 -12.22 -35.14 -8.91
CA SER A 445 -12.73 -35.88 -7.74
C SER A 445 -11.61 -36.22 -6.76
N GLY A 446 -11.96 -36.45 -5.50
CA GLY A 446 -10.99 -36.83 -4.45
C GLY A 446 -10.21 -35.67 -3.86
N CYS A 447 -10.65 -34.41 -4.06
CA CYS A 447 -10.12 -33.25 -3.38
C CYS A 447 -10.34 -33.36 -1.87
N ASN A 448 -9.33 -32.97 -1.10
CA ASN A 448 -9.36 -32.99 0.36
C ASN A 448 -8.66 -31.78 0.96
N GLY A 449 -9.10 -31.37 2.15
CA GLY A 449 -8.48 -30.31 2.92
C GLY A 449 -8.78 -28.91 2.37
N VAL A 450 -8.20 -27.90 2.99
CA VAL A 450 -8.38 -26.49 2.65
C VAL A 450 -7.62 -26.18 1.36
N PRO A 451 -8.26 -25.66 0.31
CA PRO A 451 -7.56 -25.29 -0.92
C PRO A 451 -6.80 -23.98 -0.72
N GLY A 452 -5.57 -23.85 -1.26
CA GLY A 452 -4.93 -22.57 -1.50
C GLY A 452 -5.57 -21.92 -2.73
N PHE A 453 -5.92 -20.64 -2.65
CA PHE A 453 -6.63 -19.91 -3.70
C PHE A 453 -6.09 -18.48 -3.83
N VAL A 454 -5.80 -18.04 -5.04
CA VAL A 454 -5.30 -16.69 -5.34
C VAL A 454 -5.74 -16.25 -6.74
N GLN A 455 -5.93 -14.97 -6.94
CA GLN A 455 -5.93 -14.36 -8.27
C GLN A 455 -4.48 -14.07 -8.66
N GLY A 456 -4.01 -14.74 -9.71
CA GLY A 456 -2.68 -14.54 -10.26
C GLY A 456 -2.60 -13.38 -11.26
N ASP A 457 -1.39 -13.14 -11.77
CA ASP A 457 -1.07 -12.12 -12.78
C ASP A 457 -0.95 -12.72 -14.20
N TYR A 458 -1.37 -13.97 -14.37
CA TYR A 458 -1.34 -14.64 -15.67
C TYR A 458 -2.58 -14.28 -16.46
N ASN A 459 -2.40 -13.89 -17.72
CA ASN A 459 -3.44 -13.35 -18.60
C ASN A 459 -4.10 -12.06 -18.04
N ALA A 460 -4.87 -11.39 -18.89
CA ALA A 460 -5.71 -10.28 -18.47
C ALA A 460 -7.19 -10.75 -18.52
N PRO A 461 -7.94 -10.62 -17.42
CA PRO A 461 -7.71 -9.85 -16.20
C PRO A 461 -7.03 -10.59 -15.03
N GLY A 462 -6.28 -11.64 -15.27
CA GLY A 462 -5.64 -12.48 -14.27
C GLY A 462 -6.42 -13.77 -13.99
N ASN A 463 -5.71 -14.91 -14.04
CA ASN A 463 -6.31 -16.20 -13.78
C ASN A 463 -6.59 -16.40 -12.30
N PHE A 464 -7.59 -17.23 -11.99
CA PHE A 464 -7.65 -17.87 -10.68
C PHE A 464 -6.73 -19.08 -10.64
N GLU A 465 -5.99 -19.21 -9.56
CA GLU A 465 -5.06 -20.30 -9.32
C GLU A 465 -5.44 -21.00 -8.01
N VAL A 466 -5.60 -22.31 -8.04
CA VAL A 466 -5.99 -23.14 -6.88
C VAL A 466 -5.03 -24.30 -6.74
N VAL A 467 -4.64 -24.64 -5.52
CA VAL A 467 -3.91 -25.86 -5.18
C VAL A 467 -4.66 -26.60 -4.09
N VAL A 468 -4.89 -27.90 -4.28
CA VAL A 468 -5.64 -28.74 -3.33
C VAL A 468 -5.02 -30.14 -3.24
N SER A 469 -5.15 -30.79 -2.09
CA SER A 469 -4.70 -32.18 -1.92
C SER A 469 -5.61 -33.16 -2.67
N VAL A 470 -5.01 -34.06 -3.47
CA VAL A 470 -5.69 -35.19 -4.13
C VAL A 470 -4.85 -36.43 -3.90
N GLY A 471 -5.40 -37.42 -3.21
CA GLY A 471 -4.63 -38.58 -2.77
C GLY A 471 -3.49 -38.18 -1.83
N ASN A 472 -2.23 -38.45 -2.23
CA ASN A 472 -1.01 -38.06 -1.54
C ASN A 472 -0.15 -37.04 -2.32
N GLN A 473 -0.78 -36.32 -3.22
CA GLN A 473 -0.18 -35.27 -4.07
C GLN A 473 -0.99 -33.97 -3.99
N LEU A 474 -0.49 -32.93 -4.62
CA LEU A 474 -1.17 -31.66 -4.83
C LEU A 474 -1.63 -31.56 -6.28
N GLN A 475 -2.87 -31.14 -6.48
CA GLN A 475 -3.44 -30.82 -7.79
C GLN A 475 -3.48 -29.29 -7.95
N HIS A 476 -2.86 -28.80 -9.00
CA HIS A 476 -3.06 -27.44 -9.46
C HIS A 476 -4.30 -27.36 -10.35
N VAL A 477 -5.15 -26.39 -10.11
CA VAL A 477 -6.35 -26.08 -10.91
C VAL A 477 -6.34 -24.58 -11.18
N TRP A 478 -6.67 -24.17 -12.38
CA TRP A 478 -6.68 -22.76 -12.73
C TRP A 478 -7.90 -22.40 -13.58
N ARG A 479 -8.28 -21.11 -13.59
CA ARG A 479 -9.40 -20.60 -14.37
C ARG A 479 -8.99 -19.39 -15.17
N ASP A 480 -9.35 -19.40 -16.44
CA ASP A 480 -9.29 -18.27 -17.36
C ASP A 480 -10.68 -17.88 -17.90
N GLY A 481 -10.72 -17.10 -18.98
CA GLY A 481 -11.96 -16.75 -19.65
C GLY A 481 -12.73 -17.93 -20.27
N GLY A 482 -12.08 -19.10 -20.45
CA GLY A 482 -12.67 -20.34 -20.96
C GLY A 482 -13.25 -21.25 -19.87
N GLY A 483 -12.97 -20.98 -18.61
CA GLY A 483 -13.45 -21.77 -17.48
C GLY A 483 -12.34 -22.40 -16.63
N TRP A 484 -12.69 -23.42 -15.83
CA TRP A 484 -11.77 -24.12 -14.94
C TRP A 484 -11.04 -25.26 -15.66
N HIS A 485 -9.74 -25.37 -15.45
CA HIS A 485 -8.83 -26.34 -16.03
C HIS A 485 -8.05 -27.09 -14.96
N ASN A 486 -7.86 -28.39 -15.12
CA ASN A 486 -6.96 -29.18 -14.30
C ASN A 486 -5.53 -29.07 -14.86
N GLY A 487 -4.62 -28.54 -14.03
CA GLY A 487 -3.20 -28.43 -14.32
C GLY A 487 -2.41 -29.65 -13.84
N ALA A 488 -1.16 -29.41 -13.40
CA ALA A 488 -0.25 -30.47 -12.99
C ALA A 488 -0.62 -31.08 -11.63
N LEU A 489 -0.39 -32.39 -11.49
CA LEU A 489 -0.20 -33.07 -10.21
C LEU A 489 1.27 -32.97 -9.82
N PHE A 490 1.57 -32.61 -8.56
CA PHE A 490 2.93 -32.45 -8.07
C PHE A 490 3.06 -32.81 -6.59
N GLY A 491 4.29 -32.88 -6.12
CA GLY A 491 4.59 -33.30 -4.75
C GLY A 491 4.35 -34.79 -4.53
N SER A 492 4.78 -35.27 -3.39
CA SER A 492 4.57 -36.64 -2.93
C SER A 492 4.51 -36.70 -1.41
N GLN A 493 3.89 -37.72 -0.85
CA GLN A 493 3.72 -37.86 0.60
C GLN A 493 2.98 -36.65 1.24
N ILE A 494 2.03 -36.07 0.52
CA ILE A 494 1.21 -34.97 0.98
C ILE A 494 0.07 -35.46 1.85
N ALA A 495 -0.12 -34.82 3.00
CA ALA A 495 -1.27 -35.06 3.87
C ALA A 495 -2.56 -34.50 3.24
N ARG A 496 -3.70 -35.04 3.66
CA ARG A 496 -5.01 -34.61 3.14
C ARG A 496 -5.56 -33.36 3.83
N SER A 497 -4.69 -32.55 4.44
CA SER A 497 -5.08 -31.34 5.18
C SER A 497 -5.32 -30.13 4.27
N GLY A 498 -4.75 -30.11 3.07
CA GLY A 498 -4.78 -28.97 2.16
C GLY A 498 -3.43 -28.28 2.01
N ALA A 499 -3.44 -27.11 1.37
CA ALA A 499 -2.24 -26.33 1.09
C ALA A 499 -2.55 -24.83 1.10
N THR A 500 -1.53 -24.02 1.33
CA THR A 500 -1.60 -22.58 1.11
C THR A 500 -0.97 -22.20 -0.23
N LEU A 501 -1.41 -21.12 -0.85
CA LEU A 501 -0.95 -20.65 -2.16
C LEU A 501 -0.87 -19.12 -2.17
N VAL A 502 0.23 -18.55 -2.61
CA VAL A 502 0.37 -17.12 -2.92
C VAL A 502 1.09 -16.94 -4.24
N GLN A 503 0.83 -15.85 -4.96
CA GLN A 503 1.72 -15.41 -6.02
C GLN A 503 2.75 -14.48 -5.41
N GLY A 504 4.01 -14.93 -5.39
CA GLY A 504 5.14 -14.18 -4.84
C GLY A 504 5.65 -13.11 -5.81
N THR A 505 6.71 -12.44 -5.37
CA THR A 505 7.42 -11.43 -6.17
C THR A 505 8.66 -11.99 -6.88
N TYR A 506 8.96 -13.27 -6.71
CA TYR A 506 10.03 -13.95 -7.44
C TYR A 506 9.54 -14.35 -8.84
N GLY A 507 10.44 -14.27 -9.82
CA GLY A 507 10.12 -14.53 -11.21
C GLY A 507 9.57 -13.28 -11.92
N THR A 508 9.94 -13.12 -13.17
CA THR A 508 9.52 -12.00 -14.02
C THR A 508 8.96 -12.53 -15.33
N PRO A 509 7.90 -11.88 -15.87
CA PRO A 509 7.29 -10.62 -15.43
C PRO A 509 6.23 -10.76 -14.32
N HIS A 510 5.69 -11.96 -14.03
CA HIS A 510 4.47 -12.11 -13.22
C HIS A 510 4.68 -12.49 -11.76
N GLY A 511 5.76 -13.19 -11.45
CA GLY A 511 6.01 -13.79 -10.14
C GLY A 511 5.58 -15.26 -10.04
N ASN A 512 6.37 -16.05 -9.31
CA ASN A 512 6.10 -17.46 -9.11
C ASN A 512 4.85 -17.68 -8.24
N LEU A 513 4.12 -18.77 -8.48
CA LEU A 513 3.24 -19.31 -7.47
C LEU A 513 4.06 -20.04 -6.41
N GLU A 514 3.83 -19.72 -5.15
CA GLU A 514 4.52 -20.28 -3.98
C GLU A 514 3.49 -21.03 -3.12
N CYS A 515 3.78 -22.26 -2.77
CA CYS A 515 2.86 -23.15 -2.07
C CYS A 515 3.57 -23.84 -0.90
N VAL A 516 2.88 -24.01 0.23
CA VAL A 516 3.33 -24.87 1.34
C VAL A 516 2.22 -25.86 1.68
N ALA A 517 2.58 -27.10 1.84
CA ALA A 517 1.68 -28.18 2.25
C ALA A 517 2.30 -29.04 3.35
N VAL A 518 1.45 -29.70 4.11
CA VAL A 518 1.86 -30.68 5.14
C VAL A 518 2.11 -32.02 4.47
N ARG A 519 3.16 -32.69 4.90
CA ARG A 519 3.50 -34.07 4.50
C ARG A 519 2.88 -35.09 5.44
N THR A 520 2.81 -36.34 5.01
CA THR A 520 2.27 -37.45 5.82
C THR A 520 3.10 -37.78 7.06
N ASP A 521 4.37 -37.33 7.11
CA ASP A 521 5.25 -37.42 8.27
C ASP A 521 5.09 -36.27 9.29
N GLY A 522 4.18 -35.33 8.99
CA GLY A 522 3.95 -34.15 9.83
C GLY A 522 4.96 -33.01 9.63
N SER A 523 5.87 -33.10 8.67
CA SER A 523 6.67 -31.95 8.23
C SER A 523 5.91 -31.10 7.22
N MET A 524 6.36 -29.88 6.96
CA MET A 524 5.88 -29.02 5.89
C MET A 524 6.86 -29.02 4.74
N GLN A 525 6.38 -28.90 3.51
CA GLN A 525 7.22 -28.74 2.31
C GLN A 525 6.77 -27.55 1.50
N HIS A 526 7.75 -26.73 1.10
CA HIS A 526 7.59 -25.62 0.19
C HIS A 526 7.71 -26.10 -1.26
N PHE A 527 6.84 -25.60 -2.12
CA PHE A 527 6.84 -25.80 -3.57
C PHE A 527 6.71 -24.46 -4.25
N TRP A 528 7.25 -24.32 -5.47
CA TRP A 528 6.99 -23.16 -6.29
C TRP A 528 6.75 -23.57 -7.75
N ARG A 529 5.85 -22.86 -8.42
CA ARG A 529 5.66 -22.95 -9.87
C ARG A 529 6.48 -21.85 -10.52
N ASN A 530 7.46 -22.26 -11.30
CA ASN A 530 8.32 -21.32 -12.00
C ASN A 530 7.52 -20.55 -13.04
N GLU A 531 7.61 -19.23 -13.01
CA GLU A 531 6.88 -18.33 -13.91
C GLU A 531 7.31 -18.51 -15.38
N ALA A 532 8.59 -18.73 -15.65
CA ALA A 532 9.12 -18.80 -17.01
C ALA A 532 8.74 -20.07 -17.78
N ASN A 533 8.51 -21.20 -17.10
CA ASN A 533 8.23 -22.50 -17.73
C ASN A 533 7.01 -23.22 -17.16
N PHE A 534 6.33 -22.63 -16.20
CA PHE A 534 5.12 -23.14 -15.55
C PHE A 534 5.26 -24.52 -14.88
N SER A 535 6.50 -24.96 -14.60
CA SER A 535 6.75 -26.23 -13.91
C SER A 535 6.78 -26.05 -12.39
N TRP A 536 6.26 -27.02 -11.66
CA TRP A 536 6.35 -27.10 -10.21
C TRP A 536 7.67 -27.72 -9.77
N SER A 537 8.28 -27.13 -8.78
CA SER A 537 9.54 -27.58 -8.16
C SER A 537 9.33 -27.77 -6.65
N ALA A 538 10.01 -28.78 -6.10
CA ALA A 538 10.02 -29.03 -4.66
C ALA A 538 11.18 -28.25 -3.99
N GLY A 539 10.86 -27.60 -2.90
CA GLY A 539 11.79 -26.81 -2.09
C GLY A 539 12.05 -27.42 -0.72
N ALA A 540 12.36 -26.56 0.24
CA ALA A 540 12.73 -26.94 1.60
C ALA A 540 11.63 -27.74 2.30
N ILE A 541 12.04 -28.73 3.07
CA ILE A 541 11.23 -29.42 4.07
C ILE A 541 11.60 -28.84 5.43
N PHE A 542 10.59 -28.47 6.24
CA PHE A 542 10.77 -27.83 7.54
C PHE A 542 9.61 -28.12 8.50
N GLY A 543 9.79 -27.82 9.79
CA GLY A 543 8.80 -28.12 10.82
C GLY A 543 8.63 -29.62 11.08
N ASN A 544 7.84 -29.97 12.06
CA ASN A 544 7.47 -31.34 12.40
C ASN A 544 6.19 -31.39 13.23
N GLY A 545 5.49 -32.53 13.21
CA GLY A 545 4.31 -32.75 14.07
C GLY A 545 3.10 -31.87 13.70
N VAL A 546 3.08 -31.31 12.51
CA VAL A 546 1.99 -30.48 12.00
C VAL A 546 0.86 -31.34 11.48
N SER A 547 -0.37 -31.01 11.82
CA SER A 547 -1.57 -31.76 11.42
C SER A 547 -2.63 -30.94 10.70
N SER A 548 -2.53 -29.60 10.77
CA SER A 548 -3.45 -28.68 10.11
C SER A 548 -2.83 -28.04 8.86
N PRO A 549 -3.65 -27.54 7.90
CA PRO A 549 -3.10 -26.80 6.77
C PRO A 549 -2.40 -25.53 7.25
N PRO A 550 -1.24 -25.16 6.64
CA PRO A 550 -0.60 -23.88 6.90
C PRO A 550 -1.33 -22.75 6.18
N VAL A 551 -1.20 -21.54 6.70
CA VAL A 551 -1.61 -20.31 6.00
C VAL A 551 -0.39 -19.40 5.85
N MET A 552 -0.07 -19.02 4.62
CA MET A 552 1.11 -18.24 4.26
C MET A 552 0.72 -17.00 3.47
N ILE A 553 1.41 -15.91 3.76
CA ILE A 553 1.36 -14.66 2.97
C ILE A 553 2.77 -14.27 2.53
N GLN A 554 2.87 -13.37 1.55
CA GLN A 554 4.08 -12.60 1.33
C GLN A 554 3.83 -11.17 1.82
N GLY A 555 4.36 -10.85 3.01
CA GLY A 555 4.24 -9.55 3.62
C GLY A 555 5.20 -8.52 3.04
N GLN A 556 5.29 -7.38 3.71
CA GLN A 556 6.18 -6.26 3.36
C GLN A 556 7.39 -6.16 4.30
N TYR A 557 7.46 -7.00 5.33
CA TYR A 557 8.63 -7.07 6.20
C TYR A 557 9.89 -7.39 5.39
N GLY A 558 10.96 -6.62 5.62
CA GLY A 558 12.21 -6.70 4.87
C GLY A 558 12.24 -5.88 3.57
N MET A 559 11.15 -5.30 3.11
CA MET A 559 11.14 -4.35 1.99
C MET A 559 11.65 -2.99 2.44
N GLN A 560 12.46 -2.34 1.58
CA GLN A 560 12.96 -0.99 1.81
C GLN A 560 12.19 0.07 1.02
N ASN A 561 11.57 -0.33 -0.09
CA ASN A 561 10.69 0.49 -0.92
C ASN A 561 9.78 -0.41 -1.77
N GLU A 562 8.95 0.17 -2.63
CA GLU A 562 8.00 -0.54 -3.50
C GLU A 562 8.64 -1.42 -4.59
N LEU A 563 9.93 -1.24 -4.83
CA LEU A 563 10.68 -2.02 -5.84
C LEU A 563 11.42 -3.21 -5.24
N GLY A 564 11.44 -3.33 -3.94
CA GLY A 564 12.13 -4.42 -3.24
C GLY A 564 13.02 -3.96 -2.09
N PRO A 565 13.81 -4.85 -1.53
CA PRO A 565 13.88 -6.28 -1.83
C PRO A 565 12.56 -7.01 -1.56
N HIS A 566 12.48 -8.30 -1.96
CA HIS A 566 11.28 -9.12 -1.75
C HIS A 566 10.87 -9.17 -0.28
N GLY A 567 9.60 -8.94 0.00
CA GLY A 567 9.07 -9.07 1.36
C GLY A 567 9.11 -10.53 1.85
N ASN A 568 9.13 -10.70 3.15
CA ASN A 568 9.19 -12.02 3.76
C ASN A 568 7.97 -12.87 3.43
N PHE A 569 8.13 -14.19 3.41
CA PHE A 569 7.00 -15.07 3.66
C PHE A 569 6.77 -15.18 5.16
N GLU A 570 5.52 -15.03 5.56
CA GLU A 570 5.04 -15.23 6.92
C GLU A 570 4.02 -16.38 6.88
N LEU A 571 4.18 -17.36 7.78
CA LEU A 571 3.37 -18.57 7.79
C LEU A 571 2.95 -18.92 9.22
N CYS A 572 1.67 -19.18 9.39
CA CYS A 572 1.13 -19.72 10.66
C CYS A 572 0.53 -21.12 10.43
N VAL A 573 0.72 -22.00 11.40
CA VAL A 573 0.21 -23.37 11.37
C VAL A 573 -0.09 -23.88 12.77
N ALA A 574 -1.13 -24.71 12.92
CA ALA A 574 -1.45 -25.32 14.20
C ALA A 574 -0.67 -26.62 14.42
N LYS A 575 -0.18 -26.79 15.66
CA LYS A 575 0.55 -27.96 16.12
C LYS A 575 0.32 -28.17 17.61
N GLY A 576 -0.11 -29.35 18.01
CA GLY A 576 -0.23 -29.73 19.44
C GLY A 576 -1.15 -28.80 20.25
N GLY A 577 -2.14 -28.17 19.65
CA GLY A 577 -3.08 -27.26 20.32
C GLY A 577 -2.64 -25.80 20.40
N HIS A 578 -1.53 -25.42 19.81
CA HIS A 578 -1.04 -24.04 19.69
C HIS A 578 -0.72 -23.70 18.24
N VAL A 579 -0.36 -22.45 17.96
CA VAL A 579 0.08 -21.97 16.66
C VAL A 579 1.60 -21.81 16.66
N GLU A 580 2.26 -22.37 15.65
CA GLU A 580 3.64 -22.01 15.29
C GLU A 580 3.64 -20.94 14.20
N HIS A 581 4.40 -19.87 14.45
CA HIS A 581 4.71 -18.85 13.47
C HIS A 581 6.09 -19.08 12.85
N TRP A 582 6.13 -19.19 11.51
CA TRP A 582 7.32 -19.37 10.72
C TRP A 582 7.48 -18.23 9.73
N TRP A 583 8.72 -17.88 9.38
CA TRP A 583 9.01 -16.87 8.38
C TRP A 583 10.21 -17.25 7.51
N ARG A 584 10.29 -16.66 6.33
CA ARG A 584 11.42 -16.81 5.41
C ARG A 584 11.90 -15.44 4.98
N TRP A 585 13.18 -15.16 5.24
CA TRP A 585 13.78 -13.88 4.87
C TRP A 585 14.10 -13.85 3.38
N ASN A 586 13.22 -13.28 2.58
CA ASN A 586 13.34 -13.25 1.13
C ASN A 586 14.35 -12.21 0.63
N ALA A 587 14.59 -11.14 1.38
CA ALA A 587 15.47 -10.05 1.01
C ALA A 587 16.96 -10.43 0.99
N ASN A 588 17.43 -11.33 1.86
CA ASN A 588 18.84 -11.67 1.97
C ASN A 588 19.29 -12.85 1.08
N GLY A 589 18.34 -13.49 0.39
CA GLY A 589 18.64 -14.57 -0.56
C GLY A 589 18.93 -15.94 0.04
N ASP A 590 18.97 -16.11 1.38
CA ASP A 590 19.24 -17.41 2.01
C ASP A 590 18.05 -18.38 1.91
N LYS A 591 16.83 -17.85 1.77
CA LYS A 591 15.58 -18.60 1.55
C LYS A 591 15.29 -19.70 2.58
N GLN A 592 15.85 -19.61 3.78
CA GLN A 592 15.64 -20.58 4.84
C GLN A 592 14.40 -20.24 5.66
N TRP A 593 13.60 -21.24 5.97
CA TRP A 593 12.48 -21.12 6.90
C TRP A 593 12.98 -21.11 8.35
N ARG A 594 12.47 -20.19 9.15
CA ARG A 594 12.81 -19.97 10.55
C ARG A 594 11.57 -19.98 11.39
N HIS A 595 11.61 -20.74 12.48
CA HIS A 595 10.61 -20.68 13.53
C HIS A 595 10.76 -19.35 14.30
N SER A 596 9.64 -18.69 14.56
CA SER A 596 9.60 -17.38 15.22
C SER A 596 9.00 -17.45 16.62
N ALA A 597 7.82 -18.05 16.78
CA ALA A 597 7.07 -18.04 18.03
C ALA A 597 6.03 -19.16 18.08
N ASP A 598 5.71 -19.55 19.31
CA ASP A 598 4.56 -20.39 19.66
C ASP A 598 3.57 -19.55 20.48
N PHE A 599 2.28 -19.65 20.17
CA PHE A 599 1.24 -18.89 20.87
C PHE A 599 -0.14 -19.55 20.75
N GLY A 600 -1.08 -19.04 21.54
CA GLY A 600 -2.45 -19.55 21.57
C GLY A 600 -2.57 -20.90 22.31
N HIS A 601 -3.78 -21.32 22.57
CA HIS A 601 -4.13 -22.59 23.20
C HIS A 601 -5.46 -23.11 22.64
N ASP A 602 -5.66 -24.41 22.74
CA ASP A 602 -6.86 -25.09 22.22
C ASP A 602 -7.08 -24.88 20.71
N ILE A 603 -6.01 -24.70 19.95
CA ILE A 603 -6.05 -24.44 18.51
C ILE A 603 -6.09 -25.76 17.73
N MET A 604 -7.09 -25.87 16.85
CA MET A 604 -7.25 -26.98 15.93
C MET A 604 -6.64 -26.69 14.56
N ALA A 605 -6.78 -25.47 14.06
CA ALA A 605 -6.25 -25.04 12.76
C ALA A 605 -6.04 -23.53 12.71
N VAL A 606 -5.14 -23.08 11.88
CA VAL A 606 -5.08 -21.69 11.41
C VAL A 606 -6.04 -21.56 10.22
N ALA A 607 -6.94 -20.58 10.28
CA ALA A 607 -7.95 -20.39 9.26
C ALA A 607 -7.60 -19.26 8.28
N GLY A 608 -6.97 -18.19 8.75
CA GLY A 608 -6.57 -17.07 7.90
C GLY A 608 -5.45 -16.23 8.49
N LEU A 609 -4.69 -15.56 7.63
CA LEU A 609 -3.58 -14.67 7.96
C LEU A 609 -3.58 -13.48 7.01
N CYS A 610 -3.39 -12.28 7.54
CA CYS A 610 -3.12 -11.11 6.71
C CYS A 610 -2.12 -10.16 7.37
N GLU A 611 -1.42 -9.36 6.54
CA GLU A 611 -0.74 -8.15 6.98
C GLU A 611 -1.72 -6.99 6.81
N GLY A 612 -2.20 -6.48 7.95
CA GLY A 612 -3.23 -5.45 8.00
C GLY A 612 -2.68 -4.04 7.86
N SER A 613 -3.56 -3.09 7.58
CA SER A 613 -3.21 -1.66 7.50
C SER A 613 -2.98 -1.02 8.88
N TRP A 614 -3.40 -1.67 9.96
CA TRP A 614 -3.22 -1.21 11.33
C TRP A 614 -1.79 -1.48 11.83
N GLY A 615 -0.96 -0.46 11.82
CA GLY A 615 0.41 -0.54 12.30
C GLY A 615 1.29 -1.55 11.57
N MET A 616 0.89 -2.05 10.41
CA MET A 616 1.54 -3.15 9.67
C MET A 616 1.55 -4.46 10.47
N ASN A 617 0.57 -4.66 11.33
CA ASN A 617 0.45 -5.88 12.13
C ASN A 617 0.09 -7.09 11.27
N LEU A 618 0.53 -8.27 11.71
CA LEU A 618 -0.08 -9.51 11.24
C LEU A 618 -1.39 -9.73 12.01
N GLU A 619 -2.46 -10.05 11.29
CA GLU A 619 -3.76 -10.42 11.82
C GLU A 619 -4.03 -11.89 11.46
N MET A 620 -4.50 -12.69 12.41
CA MET A 620 -4.69 -14.11 12.19
C MET A 620 -6.01 -14.59 12.82
N ILE A 621 -6.68 -15.50 12.12
CA ILE A 621 -7.84 -16.22 12.63
C ILE A 621 -7.48 -17.68 12.85
N ALA A 622 -7.70 -18.17 14.05
CA ALA A 622 -7.58 -19.56 14.40
C ALA A 622 -8.96 -20.22 14.59
N LEU A 623 -9.05 -21.50 14.25
CA LEU A 623 -10.16 -22.37 14.62
C LEU A 623 -9.76 -23.14 15.88
N ARG A 624 -10.55 -23.00 16.92
CA ARG A 624 -10.35 -23.69 18.21
C ARG A 624 -10.98 -25.08 18.22
N THR A 625 -10.58 -25.89 19.19
CA THR A 625 -11.13 -27.25 19.41
C THR A 625 -12.61 -27.24 19.79
N ASP A 626 -13.12 -26.14 20.36
CA ASP A 626 -14.55 -25.91 20.63
C ASP A 626 -15.32 -25.41 19.40
N ARG A 627 -14.67 -25.36 18.23
CA ARG A 627 -15.21 -24.87 16.96
C ARG A 627 -15.54 -23.36 16.93
N MET A 628 -14.95 -22.59 17.84
CA MET A 628 -15.03 -21.14 17.79
C MET A 628 -13.87 -20.58 16.98
N LEU A 629 -14.11 -19.47 16.27
CA LEU A 629 -13.07 -18.68 15.64
C LEU A 629 -12.50 -17.71 16.67
N GLN A 630 -11.16 -17.66 16.75
CA GLN A 630 -10.41 -16.80 17.65
C GLN A 630 -9.51 -15.87 16.84
N HIS A 631 -9.57 -14.59 17.16
CA HIS A 631 -8.69 -13.59 16.54
C HIS A 631 -7.37 -13.49 17.33
N TYR A 632 -6.26 -13.37 16.61
CA TYR A 632 -4.94 -13.03 17.11
C TYR A 632 -4.33 -11.95 16.26
N TRP A 633 -3.44 -11.16 16.83
CA TRP A 633 -2.70 -10.15 16.09
C TRP A 633 -1.27 -10.04 16.60
N ARG A 634 -0.33 -9.65 15.73
CA ARG A 634 1.09 -9.52 16.07
C ARG A 634 1.59 -8.13 15.77
N ASP A 635 2.28 -7.57 16.73
CA ASP A 635 3.03 -6.31 16.61
C ASP A 635 4.54 -6.54 16.91
N GLY A 636 5.30 -5.48 17.13
CA GLY A 636 6.72 -5.54 17.46
C GLY A 636 7.05 -6.25 18.77
N ASN A 637 6.09 -6.46 19.71
CA ASN A 637 6.27 -7.19 20.97
C ASN A 637 5.85 -8.67 20.89
N GLY A 638 5.31 -9.09 19.76
CA GLY A 638 4.90 -10.47 19.53
C GLY A 638 3.40 -10.65 19.32
N TRP A 639 2.92 -11.89 19.50
CA TRP A 639 1.54 -12.26 19.29
C TRP A 639 0.65 -11.96 20.51
N HIS A 640 -0.56 -11.52 20.26
CA HIS A 640 -1.59 -11.16 21.21
C HIS A 640 -2.88 -11.87 20.91
N GLU A 641 -3.57 -12.27 21.95
CA GLU A 641 -4.90 -12.86 21.86
C GLU A 641 -5.95 -11.74 21.77
N GLY A 642 -6.78 -11.79 20.74
CA GLY A 642 -7.92 -10.92 20.52
C GLY A 642 -9.23 -11.57 20.99
N PRO A 643 -10.39 -11.09 20.54
CA PRO A 643 -11.68 -11.64 20.92
C PRO A 643 -12.00 -12.97 20.24
N VAL A 644 -12.83 -13.79 20.86
CA VAL A 644 -13.55 -14.88 20.21
C VAL A 644 -14.60 -14.26 19.27
N ILE A 645 -14.58 -14.65 18.00
CA ILE A 645 -15.43 -14.07 16.96
C ILE A 645 -16.84 -14.70 16.96
N GLY A 646 -16.91 -15.98 17.25
CA GLY A 646 -18.11 -16.81 17.21
C GLY A 646 -17.85 -18.19 16.58
N PRO A 647 -18.90 -19.04 16.45
CA PRO A 647 -18.74 -20.34 15.84
C PRO A 647 -18.26 -20.25 14.39
N ALA A 648 -17.48 -21.25 13.97
CA ALA A 648 -16.95 -21.35 12.61
C ALA A 648 -18.05 -21.55 11.55
#